data_28fda45e2db4b063d3c8c6251261fa8c
#
_entry.id   28fda45e2db4b063d3c8c6251261fa8c
#
_cell.length_a   1.000
_cell.length_b   1.000
_cell.length_c   1.000
_cell.angle_alpha   90.00
_cell.angle_beta   90.00
_cell.angle_gamma   90.00
#
_symmetry.space_group_name_H-M   'P 1'
#
loop_
_entity.id
_entity.type
_entity.pdbx_description
1 polymer ?
#
loop_
_entity_poly.entity_id
_entity_poly.type
_entity_poly.pdbx_seq_one_letter_code
_entity_poly.pdbx_strand_id
1 'polypeptide(L)'
;MTFPCRVLLDEINLASPETLECISGLLHGPTASITLTEQGSIEPVPRHPDFRLFACMNPATDVGKKDLPPNIRSRFTEIDVPPPDTDRDTLLSIVTQYIGPSAVGDKAAIMNVAEFYSAVKQFAEGRQLADGSNHRPHYSMRTLARALTFAADIAPTYSLRRALWEGCLMAFTMVLDAPSAEVVIGLAQKHLLAGVRNPRSMLSKEPSVPRGRSSEEFVKFGPFYLEKGPLPEDLVEDYIMTPSVETKLVDLARIVVTRRFPVLIEGPTSSGKTSSVEYLARRTGHRFVRINNHEHTDIQEYLGSYVSDPMTGKLSFKDGLLVRALRNGDWIVLDELNLAPTDVLEALNRLLDDNRELVIPETQEVVRPHPHFMLFATQNPPGLYAGRKILSRAFRNRFLEVHFTDVPEVELESILCQRCRIAPSYGKRIVSVFQELQKRRQSGRIFESKHGFATLRDLFRWAGRDATGYQELAENGYMLLAERARRVDDKAAVKEVIESVMGVKIDENAIYNLQDSSVDIASFLGCPIPISSQLVWTSAMQRLFILVGRALRFNEPVLLVGETGSGKTSVCQIYADASSKRLHGFNCHQNTETADLIGGLRPVRNRSATEGEVFREVAAALEEIGMMDVVLSVESLASSLDNILKYSVDLTAPSRSRLEDVRRKLQRLRSIFEWHDGPLVESMRDGDVFMLDEISLADDSVLERLNSVLEPTRTIVLAERGGDDLEYPAIRAVDGFKLIATMNPGGDYGKKELSPALRNRFTEIWVPSVDDRRDLELIVGSLWKYDALRSYTACLLDFTEWLCTRVADRSLMSLRDIIVRSCILC
;
A
#
# COMPACT_ATOMS: atom_id res chain seq x y z
N MET A 1 -8.80 38.70 12.76
CA MET A 1 -8.88 40.01 12.07
C MET A 1 -9.48 41.07 12.96
N THR A 2 -10.48 40.75 13.73
CA THR A 2 -11.09 41.66 14.71
C THR A 2 -10.22 41.93 15.95
N PHE A 3 -9.13 41.17 16.10
CA PHE A 3 -8.13 41.31 17.18
C PHE A 3 -6.74 41.63 16.60
N PRO A 4 -5.82 42.23 17.37
CA PRO A 4 -4.43 42.43 16.96
C PRO A 4 -3.76 41.05 16.78
N CYS A 5 -3.56 40.61 15.55
CA CYS A 5 -2.90 39.35 15.23
C CYS A 5 -1.93 39.49 14.06
N ARG A 6 -1.00 38.58 14.00
CA ARG A 6 -0.07 38.41 12.89
C ARG A 6 -0.40 37.10 12.18
N VAL A 7 -0.55 37.15 10.88
CA VAL A 7 -0.82 35.99 10.05
C VAL A 7 0.34 35.81 9.09
N LEU A 8 0.85 34.60 9.00
CA LEU A 8 1.86 34.19 8.03
C LEU A 8 1.23 33.23 7.03
N LEU A 9 1.30 33.57 5.75
CA LEU A 9 0.95 32.69 4.63
C LEU A 9 2.25 32.09 4.11
N ASP A 10 2.46 30.81 4.39
CA ASP A 10 3.63 30.12 3.88
C ASP A 10 3.36 29.56 2.49
N GLU A 11 4.36 29.61 1.61
CA GLU A 11 4.29 29.14 0.23
C GLU A 11 3.10 29.70 -0.56
N ILE A 12 2.84 31.00 -0.42
CA ILE A 12 1.69 31.69 -1.03
C ILE A 12 1.54 31.45 -2.54
N ASN A 13 2.61 31.16 -3.26
CA ASN A 13 2.64 30.90 -4.69
C ASN A 13 2.16 29.49 -5.10
N LEU A 14 1.75 28.66 -4.13
CA LEU A 14 1.05 27.40 -4.41
C LEU A 14 -0.46 27.56 -4.38
N ALA A 15 -0.97 28.62 -3.75
CA ALA A 15 -2.41 28.86 -3.66
C ALA A 15 -3.03 29.14 -5.05
N SER A 16 -4.29 28.74 -5.21
CA SER A 16 -5.03 29.03 -6.43
C SER A 16 -5.28 30.54 -6.59
N PRO A 17 -5.37 31.06 -7.81
CA PRO A 17 -5.68 32.46 -8.04
C PRO A 17 -6.96 32.92 -7.35
N GLU A 18 -7.98 32.06 -7.30
CA GLU A 18 -9.28 32.34 -6.66
C GLU A 18 -9.11 32.54 -5.14
N THR A 19 -8.31 31.69 -4.49
CA THR A 19 -7.98 31.82 -3.07
C THR A 19 -7.21 33.11 -2.79
N LEU A 20 -6.27 33.46 -3.67
CA LEU A 20 -5.50 34.71 -3.56
C LEU A 20 -6.36 35.96 -3.75
N GLU A 21 -7.38 35.90 -4.62
CA GLU A 21 -8.32 37.01 -4.81
C GLU A 21 -9.18 37.22 -3.57
N CYS A 22 -9.59 36.19 -2.85
CA CYS A 22 -10.33 36.31 -1.59
C CYS A 22 -9.60 37.16 -0.54
N ILE A 23 -8.27 37.05 -0.48
CA ILE A 23 -7.46 37.83 0.46
C ILE A 23 -7.04 39.20 -0.08
N SER A 24 -7.25 39.47 -1.37
CA SER A 24 -6.79 40.71 -2.00
C SER A 24 -7.39 41.95 -1.36
N GLY A 25 -8.65 41.86 -0.89
CA GLY A 25 -9.31 42.90 -0.14
C GLY A 25 -8.55 43.37 1.12
N LEU A 26 -7.82 42.50 1.77
CA LEU A 26 -6.98 42.78 2.95
C LEU A 26 -5.72 43.58 2.65
N LEU A 27 -5.29 43.61 1.40
CA LEU A 27 -4.06 44.24 0.96
C LEU A 27 -4.28 45.68 0.47
N HIS A 28 -5.51 46.21 0.52
CA HIS A 28 -5.88 47.53 0.03
C HIS A 28 -5.60 48.73 0.96
N GLY A 29 -4.68 48.61 1.89
CA GLY A 29 -4.30 49.73 2.78
C GLY A 29 -5.04 49.76 4.12
N PRO A 30 -5.09 50.93 4.79
CA PRO A 30 -5.60 51.01 6.19
C PRO A 30 -7.09 50.69 6.36
N THR A 31 -7.89 50.93 5.33
CA THR A 31 -9.36 50.69 5.31
C THR A 31 -9.75 49.33 4.71
N ALA A 32 -8.79 48.44 4.61
CA ALA A 32 -8.99 47.12 4.06
C ALA A 32 -10.04 46.31 4.84
N SER A 33 -10.87 45.58 4.12
CA SER A 33 -11.92 44.72 4.68
C SER A 33 -12.03 43.44 3.89
N ILE A 34 -12.63 42.41 4.47
CA ILE A 34 -12.96 41.15 3.81
C ILE A 34 -14.44 40.85 4.03
N THR A 35 -15.10 40.34 3.02
CA THR A 35 -16.48 39.87 3.13
C THR A 35 -16.48 38.36 3.24
N LEU A 36 -17.14 37.81 4.25
CA LEU A 36 -17.23 36.37 4.49
C LEU A 36 -18.47 35.80 3.77
N THR A 37 -18.33 35.62 2.47
CA THR A 37 -19.43 35.13 1.61
C THR A 37 -19.90 33.73 1.97
N GLU A 38 -19.00 32.88 2.46
CA GLU A 38 -19.33 31.52 2.88
C GLU A 38 -20.20 31.45 4.14
N GLN A 39 -20.16 32.49 4.97
CA GLN A 39 -21.08 32.64 6.12
C GLN A 39 -22.41 33.31 5.76
N GLY A 40 -22.62 33.66 4.48
CA GLY A 40 -23.77 34.43 4.05
C GLY A 40 -23.78 35.87 4.57
N SER A 41 -22.66 36.36 5.10
CA SER A 41 -22.55 37.72 5.61
C SER A 41 -22.28 38.69 4.45
N ILE A 42 -23.09 39.73 4.35
CA ILE A 42 -22.92 40.81 3.37
C ILE A 42 -22.04 41.92 3.96
N GLU A 43 -21.93 42.00 5.28
CA GLU A 43 -21.17 43.06 5.96
C GLU A 43 -19.67 42.80 5.88
N PRO A 44 -18.87 43.76 5.38
CA PRO A 44 -17.43 43.62 5.33
C PRO A 44 -16.81 43.72 6.73
N VAL A 45 -15.97 42.77 7.07
CA VAL A 45 -15.20 42.77 8.31
C VAL A 45 -13.95 43.64 8.13
N PRO A 46 -13.85 44.80 8.84
CA PRO A 46 -12.70 45.70 8.71
C PRO A 46 -11.44 45.09 9.32
N ARG A 47 -10.30 45.43 8.73
CA ARG A 47 -8.99 45.04 9.23
C ARG A 47 -8.62 45.82 10.52
N HIS A 48 -8.20 45.12 11.56
CA HIS A 48 -7.67 45.76 12.78
C HIS A 48 -6.39 46.56 12.49
N PRO A 49 -6.16 47.73 13.05
CA PRO A 49 -4.97 48.54 12.77
C PRO A 49 -3.64 47.83 13.01
N ASP A 50 -3.58 46.97 14.02
CA ASP A 50 -2.37 46.19 14.38
C ASP A 50 -2.29 44.83 13.71
N PHE A 51 -3.23 44.51 12.81
CA PHE A 51 -3.14 43.30 12.00
C PHE A 51 -1.98 43.43 11.01
N ARG A 52 -1.14 42.39 10.96
CA ARG A 52 -0.02 42.29 9.98
C ARG A 52 -0.13 40.97 9.25
N LEU A 53 -0.01 41.05 7.92
CA LEU A 53 0.04 39.89 7.04
C LEU A 53 1.47 39.77 6.50
N PHE A 54 2.04 38.59 6.70
CA PHE A 54 3.31 38.16 6.12
C PHE A 54 3.05 37.05 5.12
N ALA A 55 3.82 37.00 4.06
CA ALA A 55 3.79 35.92 3.10
C ALA A 55 5.21 35.47 2.78
N CYS A 56 5.41 34.17 2.68
CA CYS A 56 6.69 33.58 2.27
C CYS A 56 6.49 32.81 0.97
N MET A 57 7.46 32.88 0.08
CA MET A 57 7.47 32.09 -1.14
C MET A 57 8.90 31.73 -1.53
N ASN A 58 9.05 30.60 -2.19
CA ASN A 58 10.28 30.25 -2.88
C ASN A 58 10.23 30.77 -4.33
N PRO A 59 11.40 30.98 -4.99
CA PRO A 59 11.44 31.39 -6.38
C PRO A 59 10.64 30.45 -7.29
N ALA A 60 10.01 30.99 -8.31
CA ALA A 60 9.20 30.25 -9.28
C ALA A 60 10.02 29.23 -10.13
N THR A 61 11.34 29.30 -10.07
CA THR A 61 12.26 28.32 -10.69
C THR A 61 12.18 26.93 -10.08
N ASP A 62 11.60 26.78 -8.89
CA ASP A 62 11.39 25.48 -8.25
C ASP A 62 10.21 24.73 -8.89
N VAL A 63 10.38 23.43 -9.06
CA VAL A 63 9.38 22.56 -9.71
C VAL A 63 8.03 22.65 -9.00
N GLY A 64 6.98 22.95 -9.79
CA GLY A 64 5.59 23.02 -9.31
C GLY A 64 5.16 24.37 -8.75
N LYS A 65 6.05 25.37 -8.70
CA LYS A 65 5.75 26.72 -8.21
C LYS A 65 5.33 27.66 -9.34
N LYS A 66 4.35 28.50 -9.07
CA LYS A 66 3.85 29.51 -10.00
C LYS A 66 4.32 30.88 -9.57
N ASP A 67 4.40 31.82 -10.50
CA ASP A 67 4.56 33.23 -10.15
C ASP A 67 3.26 33.76 -9.53
N LEU A 68 3.41 34.60 -8.50
CA LEU A 68 2.25 35.31 -7.98
C LEU A 68 1.66 36.24 -9.04
N PRO A 69 0.33 36.33 -9.14
CA PRO A 69 -0.31 37.29 -10.03
C PRO A 69 0.21 38.72 -9.76
N PRO A 70 0.56 39.49 -10.81
CA PRO A 70 1.16 40.81 -10.65
C PRO A 70 0.33 41.77 -9.79
N ASN A 71 -1.00 41.65 -9.86
CA ASN A 71 -1.96 42.46 -9.07
C ASN A 71 -1.86 42.21 -7.57
N ILE A 72 -1.48 41.00 -7.16
CA ILE A 72 -1.29 40.63 -5.74
C ILE A 72 0.12 40.92 -5.32
N ARG A 73 1.13 40.55 -6.15
CA ARG A 73 2.54 40.78 -5.87
C ARG A 73 2.87 42.26 -5.63
N SER A 74 2.30 43.15 -6.42
CA SER A 74 2.50 44.59 -6.29
C SER A 74 1.99 45.22 -4.99
N ARG A 75 1.15 44.51 -4.24
CA ARG A 75 0.59 44.98 -2.97
C ARG A 75 1.41 44.58 -1.75
N PHE A 76 2.38 43.71 -1.94
CA PHE A 76 3.35 43.32 -0.91
C PHE A 76 4.64 44.13 -1.03
N THR A 77 5.25 44.43 0.12
CA THR A 77 6.65 44.83 0.16
C THR A 77 7.50 43.57 0.03
N GLU A 78 8.17 43.43 -1.09
CA GLU A 78 8.99 42.24 -1.39
C GLU A 78 10.40 42.44 -0.81
N ILE A 79 10.86 41.46 -0.08
CA ILE A 79 12.17 41.39 0.52
C ILE A 79 12.86 40.12 0.06
N ASP A 80 13.96 40.25 -0.65
CA ASP A 80 14.79 39.10 -1.01
C ASP A 80 15.63 38.67 0.18
N VAL A 81 15.58 37.41 0.55
CA VAL A 81 16.31 36.83 1.67
C VAL A 81 17.31 35.82 1.11
N PRO A 82 18.60 36.16 1.02
CA PRO A 82 19.64 35.26 0.56
C PRO A 82 19.78 34.06 1.50
N PRO A 83 20.19 32.90 0.99
CA PRO A 83 20.43 31.72 1.81
C PRO A 83 21.50 32.02 2.87
N PRO A 84 21.29 31.66 4.15
CA PRO A 84 22.22 32.01 5.24
C PRO A 84 23.56 31.29 5.16
N ASP A 85 23.71 30.29 4.31
CA ASP A 85 24.94 29.54 4.07
C ASP A 85 25.87 30.16 3.00
N THR A 86 25.48 31.29 2.44
CA THR A 86 26.34 32.06 1.55
C THR A 86 27.45 32.81 2.31
N ASP A 87 27.18 33.19 3.57
CA ASP A 87 28.11 33.83 4.44
C ASP A 87 28.73 32.84 5.44
N ARG A 88 30.08 32.76 5.45
CA ARG A 88 30.80 31.82 6.29
C ARG A 88 30.64 32.11 7.80
N ASP A 89 30.57 33.37 8.19
CA ASP A 89 30.44 33.74 9.61
C ASP A 89 29.04 33.41 10.13
N THR A 90 28.02 33.63 9.31
CA THR A 90 26.65 33.21 9.58
C THR A 90 26.55 31.69 9.71
N LEU A 91 27.15 30.94 8.80
CA LEU A 91 27.18 29.47 8.84
C LEU A 91 27.84 28.96 10.13
N LEU A 92 29.01 29.54 10.50
CA LEU A 92 29.71 29.18 11.75
C LEU A 92 28.89 29.51 12.99
N SER A 93 28.18 30.63 12.99
CA SER A 93 27.28 31.01 14.07
C SER A 93 26.14 29.98 14.24
N ILE A 94 25.53 29.58 13.14
CA ILE A 94 24.48 28.58 13.14
C ILE A 94 25.01 27.23 13.66
N VAL A 95 26.13 26.75 13.13
CA VAL A 95 26.74 25.49 13.59
C VAL A 95 27.06 25.57 15.08
N THR A 96 27.59 26.71 15.55
CA THR A 96 27.88 26.92 16.98
C THR A 96 26.63 26.85 17.85
N GLN A 97 25.50 27.34 17.38
CA GLN A 97 24.25 27.31 18.12
C GLN A 97 23.76 25.86 18.34
N TYR A 98 23.89 25.01 17.34
CA TYR A 98 23.43 23.60 17.44
C TYR A 98 24.36 22.72 18.28
N ILE A 99 25.69 22.81 18.07
CA ILE A 99 26.62 21.85 18.68
C ILE A 99 27.53 22.49 19.73
N GLY A 100 27.50 23.83 19.90
CA GLY A 100 28.38 24.58 20.82
C GLY A 100 28.44 24.02 22.24
N PRO A 101 27.28 23.68 22.87
CA PRO A 101 27.28 23.06 24.19
C PRO A 101 28.05 21.74 24.27
N SER A 102 27.98 20.94 23.20
CA SER A 102 28.67 19.65 23.09
C SER A 102 30.11 19.78 22.61
N ALA A 103 30.49 20.92 22.02
CA ALA A 103 31.80 21.21 21.42
C ALA A 103 32.78 21.95 22.35
N VAL A 104 32.49 22.08 23.65
CA VAL A 104 33.33 22.82 24.62
C VAL A 104 34.77 22.31 24.63
N GLY A 105 35.01 21.03 24.38
CA GLY A 105 36.35 20.43 24.31
C GLY A 105 36.98 20.37 22.91
N ASP A 106 36.23 20.69 21.85
CA ASP A 106 36.68 20.53 20.45
C ASP A 106 36.10 21.61 19.54
N LYS A 107 36.60 22.82 19.71
CA LYS A 107 36.20 23.98 18.89
C LYS A 107 36.50 23.78 17.38
N ALA A 108 37.49 22.94 17.04
CA ALA A 108 37.80 22.64 15.65
C ALA A 108 36.65 21.86 14.95
N ALA A 109 35.80 21.16 15.69
CA ALA A 109 34.66 20.48 15.14
C ALA A 109 33.70 21.40 14.38
N ILE A 110 33.50 22.63 14.90
CA ILE A 110 32.61 23.63 14.30
C ILE A 110 33.12 24.04 12.92
N MET A 111 34.42 24.35 12.81
CA MET A 111 35.05 24.70 11.54
C MET A 111 34.97 23.53 10.55
N ASN A 112 35.28 22.33 11.01
CA ASN A 112 35.30 21.14 10.18
C ASN A 112 33.92 20.78 9.60
N VAL A 113 32.86 21.00 10.37
CA VAL A 113 31.47 20.81 9.89
C VAL A 113 31.12 21.84 8.82
N ALA A 114 31.48 23.10 9.01
CA ALA A 114 31.22 24.15 8.02
C ALA A 114 31.98 23.90 6.71
N GLU A 115 33.24 23.47 6.79
CA GLU A 115 34.04 23.08 5.61
C GLU A 115 33.49 21.86 4.91
N PHE A 116 33.06 20.85 5.66
CA PHE A 116 32.39 19.66 5.10
C PHE A 116 31.13 20.04 4.33
N TYR A 117 30.24 20.81 4.95
CA TYR A 117 28.98 21.24 4.32
C TYR A 117 29.25 22.04 3.04
N SER A 118 30.17 23.00 3.07
CA SER A 118 30.51 23.80 1.90
C SER A 118 31.09 22.93 0.78
N ALA A 119 31.96 21.98 1.09
CA ALA A 119 32.52 21.06 0.11
C ALA A 119 31.43 20.17 -0.54
N VAL A 120 30.58 19.54 0.26
CA VAL A 120 29.49 18.68 -0.28
C VAL A 120 28.54 19.49 -1.14
N LYS A 121 28.18 20.71 -0.74
CA LYS A 121 27.32 21.60 -1.52
C LYS A 121 27.96 21.94 -2.88
N GLN A 122 29.26 22.25 -2.93
CA GLN A 122 29.99 22.49 -4.18
C GLN A 122 30.01 21.28 -5.09
N PHE A 123 30.24 20.07 -4.56
CA PHE A 123 30.18 18.84 -5.34
C PHE A 123 28.78 18.59 -5.92
N ALA A 124 27.72 18.84 -5.14
CA ALA A 124 26.35 18.73 -5.60
C ALA A 124 26.03 19.78 -6.69
N GLU A 125 26.50 21.02 -6.52
CA GLU A 125 26.37 22.09 -7.52
C GLU A 125 27.11 21.80 -8.82
N GLY A 126 28.27 21.19 -8.72
CA GLY A 126 29.09 20.74 -9.84
C GLY A 126 28.56 19.50 -10.55
N ARG A 127 27.39 18.98 -10.21
CA ARG A 127 26.79 17.73 -10.75
C ARG A 127 27.71 16.51 -10.67
N GLN A 128 28.53 16.45 -9.62
CA GLN A 128 29.41 15.31 -9.37
C GLN A 128 28.75 14.28 -8.43
N LEU A 129 27.57 14.59 -7.92
CA LEU A 129 26.78 13.71 -7.07
C LEU A 129 25.41 13.46 -7.72
N ALA A 130 24.95 12.22 -7.64
CA ALA A 130 23.63 11.80 -8.06
C ALA A 130 22.86 11.14 -6.90
N ASP A 131 21.55 11.34 -6.84
CA ASP A 131 20.68 10.57 -5.98
C ASP A 131 20.37 9.20 -6.60
N GLY A 132 19.71 8.32 -5.85
CA GLY A 132 19.33 7.00 -6.32
C GLY A 132 18.43 6.98 -7.55
N SER A 133 17.81 8.11 -7.93
CA SER A 133 17.00 8.31 -9.13
C SER A 133 17.75 9.04 -10.25
N ASN A 134 19.07 9.18 -10.11
CA ASN A 134 19.96 9.88 -11.05
C ASN A 134 19.64 11.37 -11.21
N HIS A 135 19.08 12.01 -10.18
CA HIS A 135 18.89 13.44 -10.12
C HIS A 135 19.97 14.08 -9.23
N ARG A 136 20.13 15.37 -9.39
CA ARG A 136 21.03 16.16 -8.55
C ARG A 136 20.50 16.26 -7.12
N PRO A 137 21.26 15.83 -6.09
CA PRO A 137 20.88 16.02 -4.70
C PRO A 137 20.90 17.49 -4.34
N HIS A 138 19.97 17.90 -3.46
CA HIS A 138 19.88 19.27 -2.99
C HIS A 138 20.09 19.33 -1.49
N TYR A 139 21.21 19.90 -1.08
CA TYR A 139 21.53 20.12 0.32
C TYR A 139 21.21 21.55 0.75
N SER A 140 20.36 21.69 1.76
CA SER A 140 19.92 22.96 2.32
C SER A 140 20.37 23.10 3.77
N MET A 141 20.20 24.29 4.33
CA MET A 141 20.40 24.51 5.77
C MET A 141 19.56 23.58 6.65
N ARG A 142 18.36 23.17 6.17
CA ARG A 142 17.52 22.17 6.88
C ARG A 142 18.22 20.81 6.95
N THR A 143 18.90 20.39 5.90
CA THR A 143 19.70 19.16 5.88
C THR A 143 20.83 19.22 6.91
N LEU A 144 21.56 20.33 6.95
CA LEU A 144 22.63 20.54 7.92
C LEU A 144 22.07 20.60 9.36
N ALA A 145 21.01 21.36 9.59
CA ALA A 145 20.37 21.48 10.90
C ALA A 145 19.93 20.12 11.45
N ARG A 146 19.35 19.26 10.60
CA ARG A 146 18.98 17.88 10.98
C ARG A 146 20.19 17.05 11.38
N ALA A 147 21.26 17.09 10.60
CA ALA A 147 22.50 16.40 10.93
C ALA A 147 23.07 16.83 12.28
N LEU A 148 23.07 18.15 12.54
CA LEU A 148 23.59 18.73 13.79
C LEU A 148 22.68 18.44 14.99
N THR A 149 21.37 18.55 14.82
CA THR A 149 20.39 18.20 15.86
C THR A 149 20.53 16.74 16.26
N PHE A 150 20.58 15.85 15.28
CA PHE A 150 20.82 14.44 15.53
C PHE A 150 22.15 14.20 16.25
N ALA A 151 23.22 14.84 15.80
CA ALA A 151 24.53 14.72 16.43
C ALA A 151 24.52 15.22 17.88
N ALA A 152 23.83 16.32 18.17
CA ALA A 152 23.68 16.84 19.54
C ALA A 152 22.90 15.86 20.44
N ASP A 153 21.84 15.25 19.93
CA ASP A 153 21.00 14.29 20.66
C ASP A 153 21.78 13.01 21.03
N ILE A 154 22.63 12.50 20.14
CA ILE A 154 23.40 11.28 20.39
C ILE A 154 24.79 11.52 21.01
N ALA A 155 25.31 12.76 21.01
CA ALA A 155 26.64 13.07 21.52
C ALA A 155 26.90 12.63 22.98
N PRO A 156 25.92 12.62 23.92
CA PRO A 156 26.12 12.11 25.26
C PRO A 156 26.46 10.61 25.33
N THR A 157 25.99 9.84 24.36
CA THR A 157 26.21 8.38 24.28
C THR A 157 27.43 8.03 23.41
N TYR A 158 27.62 8.81 22.35
CA TYR A 158 28.72 8.69 21.41
C TYR A 158 29.67 9.89 21.59
N SER A 159 30.92 9.77 21.24
CA SER A 159 31.79 10.98 21.21
C SER A 159 31.25 11.98 20.18
N LEU A 160 31.50 13.31 20.41
CA LEU A 160 31.03 14.37 19.51
C LEU A 160 31.41 14.08 18.04
N ARG A 161 32.66 13.71 17.78
CA ARG A 161 33.16 13.44 16.44
C ARG A 161 32.44 12.27 15.78
N ARG A 162 32.14 11.23 16.54
CA ARG A 162 31.32 10.11 16.04
C ARG A 162 29.87 10.51 15.82
N ALA A 163 29.29 11.27 16.73
CA ALA A 163 27.93 11.78 16.58
C ALA A 163 27.77 12.64 15.31
N LEU A 164 28.75 13.52 15.03
CA LEU A 164 28.78 14.29 13.80
C LEU A 164 28.95 13.41 12.56
N TRP A 165 29.79 12.40 12.63
CA TRP A 165 29.92 11.41 11.55
C TRP A 165 28.60 10.73 11.25
N GLU A 166 27.91 10.15 12.24
CA GLU A 166 26.64 9.47 12.06
C GLU A 166 25.53 10.42 11.58
N GLY A 167 25.47 11.65 12.10
CA GLY A 167 24.53 12.68 11.66
C GLY A 167 24.74 13.09 10.21
N CYS A 168 25.99 13.22 9.80
CA CYS A 168 26.32 13.53 8.41
C CYS A 168 26.01 12.38 7.46
N LEU A 169 26.30 11.14 7.84
CA LEU A 169 25.88 9.97 7.07
C LEU A 169 24.36 9.95 6.90
N MET A 170 23.61 10.13 7.98
CA MET A 170 22.15 10.15 7.96
C MET A 170 21.58 11.19 6.98
N ALA A 171 22.09 12.41 7.02
CA ALA A 171 21.47 13.52 6.29
C ALA A 171 22.01 13.71 4.86
N PHE A 172 23.24 13.26 4.57
CA PHE A 172 23.90 13.56 3.30
C PHE A 172 24.14 12.34 2.40
N THR A 173 24.18 11.11 2.93
CA THR A 173 24.54 9.94 2.12
C THR A 173 23.39 9.02 1.80
N MET A 174 22.36 8.94 2.65
CA MET A 174 21.29 7.93 2.50
C MET A 174 20.41 8.09 1.25
N VAL A 175 20.39 9.26 0.66
CA VAL A 175 19.64 9.57 -0.57
C VAL A 175 20.46 9.28 -1.83
N LEU A 176 21.77 9.15 -1.70
CA LEU A 176 22.70 9.04 -2.82
C LEU A 176 22.79 7.62 -3.39
N ASP A 177 23.22 7.55 -4.63
CA ASP A 177 23.70 6.30 -5.22
C ASP A 177 25.06 5.88 -4.58
N ALA A 178 25.45 4.62 -4.73
CA ALA A 178 26.65 4.10 -4.09
C ALA A 178 27.95 4.86 -4.44
N PRO A 179 28.23 5.20 -5.72
CA PRO A 179 29.43 5.96 -6.09
C PRO A 179 29.45 7.35 -5.46
N SER A 180 28.33 8.08 -5.47
CA SER A 180 28.22 9.41 -4.88
C SER A 180 28.32 9.38 -3.36
N ALA A 181 27.76 8.34 -2.73
CA ALA A 181 27.88 8.15 -1.29
C ALA A 181 29.35 7.95 -0.87
N GLU A 182 30.15 7.18 -1.62
CA GLU A 182 31.58 7.00 -1.36
C GLU A 182 32.34 8.33 -1.41
N VAL A 183 32.03 9.19 -2.38
CA VAL A 183 32.65 10.54 -2.48
C VAL A 183 32.33 11.37 -1.24
N VAL A 184 31.06 11.41 -0.80
CA VAL A 184 30.65 12.16 0.39
C VAL A 184 31.25 11.57 1.67
N ILE A 185 31.33 10.24 1.77
CA ILE A 185 32.03 9.56 2.88
C ILE A 185 33.50 9.95 2.91
N GLY A 186 34.18 10.04 1.77
CA GLY A 186 35.56 10.51 1.66
C GLY A 186 35.74 11.96 2.14
N LEU A 187 34.79 12.85 1.77
CA LEU A 187 34.78 14.24 2.27
C LEU A 187 34.53 14.30 3.79
N ALA A 188 33.61 13.46 4.30
CA ALA A 188 33.34 13.37 5.73
C ALA A 188 34.57 12.87 6.50
N GLN A 189 35.29 11.88 5.98
CA GLN A 189 36.55 11.41 6.56
C GLN A 189 37.60 12.51 6.60
N LYS A 190 37.73 13.26 5.50
CA LYS A 190 38.71 14.34 5.37
C LYS A 190 38.47 15.49 6.34
N HIS A 191 37.22 15.93 6.49
CA HIS A 191 36.89 17.12 7.28
C HIS A 191 36.45 16.76 8.71
N LEU A 192 35.45 15.85 8.91
CA LEU A 192 34.91 15.58 10.24
C LEU A 192 35.86 14.80 11.15
N LEU A 193 36.68 13.92 10.58
CA LEU A 193 37.66 13.15 11.33
C LEU A 193 39.05 13.77 11.35
N ALA A 194 39.19 14.99 10.83
CA ALA A 194 40.44 15.74 10.89
C ALA A 194 40.87 15.95 12.35
N GLY A 195 42.14 15.64 12.66
CA GLY A 195 42.71 15.75 14.01
C GLY A 195 42.44 14.59 14.95
N VAL A 196 41.68 13.58 14.54
CA VAL A 196 41.46 12.33 15.30
C VAL A 196 42.64 11.38 15.09
N ARG A 197 43.31 10.97 16.17
CA ARG A 197 44.52 10.10 16.09
C ARG A 197 44.26 8.74 15.44
N ASN A 198 43.14 8.11 15.77
CA ASN A 198 42.76 6.78 15.26
C ASN A 198 41.27 6.77 14.84
N PRO A 199 40.92 7.22 13.63
CA PRO A 199 39.53 7.28 13.16
C PRO A 199 38.85 5.93 13.14
N ARG A 200 39.54 4.87 12.68
CA ARG A 200 38.97 3.52 12.62
C ARG A 200 38.60 2.96 14.00
N SER A 201 39.47 3.14 14.98
CA SER A 201 39.19 2.68 16.35
C SER A 201 38.04 3.47 16.99
N MET A 202 37.90 4.75 16.68
CA MET A 202 36.79 5.57 17.17
C MET A 202 35.45 5.12 16.57
N LEU A 203 35.43 4.82 15.27
CA LEU A 203 34.22 4.37 14.57
C LEU A 203 33.83 2.94 14.93
N SER A 204 34.79 2.06 15.23
CA SER A 204 34.54 0.68 15.64
C SER A 204 34.20 0.52 17.12
N LYS A 205 34.43 1.56 17.97
CA LYS A 205 34.12 1.48 19.38
C LYS A 205 32.64 1.34 19.61
N GLU A 206 32.24 0.28 20.31
CA GLU A 206 30.83 0.11 20.67
C GLU A 206 30.38 1.21 21.62
N PRO A 207 29.21 1.81 21.36
CA PRO A 207 28.63 2.81 22.27
C PRO A 207 28.19 2.13 23.56
N SER A 208 28.24 2.86 24.66
CA SER A 208 27.66 2.42 25.92
C SER A 208 26.14 2.54 25.89
N VAL A 209 25.42 1.68 26.63
CA VAL A 209 23.99 1.87 26.88
C VAL A 209 23.75 3.27 27.47
N PRO A 210 22.69 3.98 27.10
CA PRO A 210 22.38 5.29 27.65
C PRO A 210 22.40 5.29 29.18
N ARG A 211 23.09 6.30 29.76
CA ARG A 211 23.33 6.36 31.22
C ARG A 211 22.02 6.37 32.01
N GLY A 212 21.93 5.52 33.03
CA GLY A 212 20.79 5.47 33.94
C GLY A 212 19.64 4.58 33.53
N ARG A 213 19.80 3.81 32.43
CA ARG A 213 18.79 2.83 31.96
C ARG A 213 19.38 1.43 31.86
N SER A 214 18.53 0.41 31.97
CA SER A 214 18.95 -0.98 31.87
C SER A 214 19.13 -1.39 30.39
N SER A 215 20.04 -2.32 30.13
CA SER A 215 20.23 -2.88 28.78
C SER A 215 18.99 -3.60 28.26
N GLU A 216 18.10 -4.04 29.16
CA GLU A 216 16.87 -4.75 28.82
C GLU A 216 15.80 -3.84 28.19
N GLU A 217 15.92 -2.52 28.38
CA GLU A 217 15.00 -1.54 27.79
C GLU A 217 15.31 -1.24 26.30
N PHE A 218 16.38 -1.81 25.77
CA PHE A 218 16.86 -1.52 24.41
C PHE A 218 17.03 -2.78 23.58
N VAL A 219 16.87 -2.61 22.26
CA VAL A 219 17.25 -3.59 21.24
C VAL A 219 18.41 -3.02 20.43
N LYS A 220 19.46 -3.82 20.24
CA LYS A 220 20.66 -3.41 19.50
C LYS A 220 20.50 -3.70 18.00
N PHE A 221 20.73 -2.68 17.16
CA PHE A 221 20.84 -2.78 15.72
C PHE A 221 22.16 -2.13 15.25
N GLY A 222 23.13 -2.97 14.85
CA GLY A 222 24.48 -2.50 14.55
C GLY A 222 25.04 -1.69 15.73
N PRO A 223 25.46 -0.43 15.51
CA PRO A 223 25.98 0.42 16.59
C PRO A 223 24.90 1.18 17.35
N PHE A 224 23.59 0.96 17.09
CA PHE A 224 22.49 1.73 17.67
C PHE A 224 21.70 0.92 18.69
N TYR A 225 21.28 1.58 19.77
CA TYR A 225 20.36 1.07 20.78
C TYR A 225 19.00 1.74 20.60
N LEU A 226 18.00 0.95 20.18
CA LEU A 226 16.63 1.40 20.02
C LEU A 226 15.83 1.07 21.29
N GLU A 227 15.10 2.04 21.81
CA GLU A 227 14.24 1.86 22.96
C GLU A 227 13.05 0.95 22.64
N LYS A 228 12.75 0.03 23.56
CA LYS A 228 11.61 -0.88 23.41
C LYS A 228 10.29 -0.15 23.59
N GLY A 229 9.30 -0.59 22.83
CA GLY A 229 7.92 -0.16 22.92
C GLY A 229 7.12 -0.91 23.98
N PRO A 230 5.80 -0.68 24.03
CA PRO A 230 4.92 -1.27 25.05
C PRO A 230 4.61 -2.75 24.82
N LEU A 231 4.85 -3.27 23.61
CA LEU A 231 4.58 -4.68 23.27
C LEU A 231 5.80 -5.56 23.53
N PRO A 232 5.60 -6.86 23.75
CA PRO A 232 6.72 -7.79 23.84
C PRO A 232 7.49 -7.85 22.53
N GLU A 233 8.79 -8.10 22.66
CA GLU A 233 9.68 -8.26 21.51
C GLU A 233 9.30 -9.53 20.72
N ASP A 234 9.08 -9.39 19.41
CA ASP A 234 8.84 -10.49 18.49
C ASP A 234 10.13 -10.78 17.69
N LEU A 235 10.65 -11.98 17.83
CA LEU A 235 11.90 -12.39 17.19
C LEU A 235 11.79 -12.58 15.67
N VAL A 236 10.58 -12.60 15.11
CA VAL A 236 10.30 -12.70 13.67
C VAL A 236 11.26 -13.68 12.96
N GLU A 237 11.18 -14.96 13.33
CA GLU A 237 12.09 -16.01 12.84
C GLU A 237 12.11 -16.18 11.31
N ASP A 238 11.00 -15.79 10.65
CA ASP A 238 10.85 -15.90 9.20
C ASP A 238 11.50 -14.75 8.42
N TYR A 239 12.10 -13.75 9.09
CA TYR A 239 12.73 -12.63 8.41
C TYR A 239 14.18 -12.95 8.05
N ILE A 240 14.46 -12.98 6.74
CA ILE A 240 15.78 -13.39 6.24
C ILE A 240 16.75 -12.22 6.26
N MET A 241 17.76 -12.33 7.09
CA MET A 241 18.80 -11.34 7.23
C MET A 241 19.90 -11.57 6.20
N THR A 242 20.10 -10.62 5.29
CA THR A 242 21.22 -10.60 4.34
C THR A 242 22.08 -9.35 4.57
N PRO A 243 23.33 -9.30 4.09
CA PRO A 243 24.20 -8.14 4.30
C PRO A 243 23.58 -6.81 3.81
N SER A 244 22.90 -6.80 2.67
CA SER A 244 22.24 -5.59 2.17
C SER A 244 21.04 -5.20 3.03
N VAL A 245 20.26 -6.18 3.50
CA VAL A 245 19.14 -5.94 4.40
C VAL A 245 19.63 -5.43 5.75
N GLU A 246 20.69 -6.01 6.30
CA GLU A 246 21.30 -5.57 7.55
C GLU A 246 21.78 -4.10 7.45
N THR A 247 22.43 -3.74 6.35
CA THR A 247 22.85 -2.36 6.09
C THR A 247 21.65 -1.41 6.07
N LYS A 248 20.58 -1.76 5.35
CA LYS A 248 19.33 -0.97 5.29
C LYS A 248 18.67 -0.84 6.67
N LEU A 249 18.66 -1.90 7.46
CA LEU A 249 18.12 -1.88 8.83
C LEU A 249 18.97 -1.00 9.75
N VAL A 250 20.29 -1.02 9.63
CA VAL A 250 21.19 -0.12 10.38
C VAL A 250 20.96 1.34 9.99
N ASP A 251 20.74 1.62 8.72
CA ASP A 251 20.42 2.97 8.25
C ASP A 251 19.07 3.46 8.80
N LEU A 252 18.05 2.61 8.80
CA LEU A 252 16.77 2.95 9.42
C LEU A 252 16.92 3.10 10.95
N ALA A 253 17.66 2.22 11.61
CA ALA A 253 17.92 2.29 13.05
C ALA A 253 18.64 3.60 13.44
N ARG A 254 19.57 4.06 12.59
CA ARG A 254 20.24 5.36 12.76
C ARG A 254 19.25 6.51 12.88
N ILE A 255 18.23 6.55 12.02
CA ILE A 255 17.20 7.61 12.05
C ILE A 255 16.28 7.44 13.25
N VAL A 256 15.85 6.21 13.51
CA VAL A 256 14.87 5.88 14.54
C VAL A 256 15.38 6.13 15.95
N VAL A 257 16.69 6.08 16.18
CA VAL A 257 17.30 6.31 17.51
C VAL A 257 16.81 7.60 18.18
N THR A 258 16.59 8.67 17.41
CA THR A 258 16.09 9.95 17.93
C THR A 258 14.57 10.10 17.83
N ARG A 259 13.89 9.29 17.01
CA ARG A 259 12.44 9.35 16.75
C ARG A 259 11.90 10.74 16.39
N ARG A 260 12.77 11.58 15.86
CA ARG A 260 12.49 12.99 15.64
C ARG A 260 12.03 13.32 14.23
N PHE A 261 12.53 12.60 13.24
CA PHE A 261 12.31 12.92 11.84
C PHE A 261 11.46 11.88 11.14
N PRO A 262 10.48 12.30 10.32
CA PRO A 262 9.77 11.37 9.45
C PRO A 262 10.70 10.85 8.36
N VAL A 263 10.49 9.61 7.93
CA VAL A 263 11.35 8.90 6.96
C VAL A 263 10.60 8.68 5.67
N LEU A 264 11.21 9.03 4.53
CA LEU A 264 10.72 8.68 3.20
C LEU A 264 11.65 7.65 2.57
N ILE A 265 11.15 6.46 2.31
CA ILE A 265 11.91 5.37 1.71
C ILE A 265 11.56 5.28 0.22
N GLU A 266 12.52 5.60 -0.63
CA GLU A 266 12.40 5.49 -2.08
C GLU A 266 13.12 4.25 -2.58
N GLY A 267 12.52 3.55 -3.54
CA GLY A 267 13.17 2.40 -4.16
C GLY A 267 12.21 1.58 -5.03
N PRO A 268 12.71 0.61 -5.79
CA PRO A 268 11.91 -0.22 -6.68
C PRO A 268 10.89 -1.07 -5.91
N THR A 269 9.91 -1.60 -6.64
CA THR A 269 8.92 -2.52 -6.03
C THR A 269 9.61 -3.78 -5.50
N SER A 270 9.15 -4.25 -4.36
CA SER A 270 9.67 -5.46 -3.70
C SER A 270 11.13 -5.36 -3.17
N SER A 271 11.69 -4.15 -3.04
CA SER A 271 13.01 -3.93 -2.42
C SER A 271 13.03 -4.07 -0.89
N GLY A 272 11.91 -4.44 -0.27
CA GLY A 272 11.82 -4.67 1.17
C GLY A 272 11.51 -3.42 2.01
N LYS A 273 11.04 -2.31 1.40
CA LYS A 273 10.76 -1.04 2.11
C LYS A 273 9.86 -1.21 3.32
N THR A 274 8.64 -1.66 3.10
CA THR A 274 7.61 -1.81 4.14
C THR A 274 7.98 -2.92 5.14
N SER A 275 8.51 -4.05 4.64
CA SER A 275 8.90 -5.19 5.49
C SER A 275 10.07 -4.88 6.42
N SER A 276 11.01 -4.02 6.03
CA SER A 276 12.11 -3.58 6.91
C SER A 276 11.60 -2.75 8.08
N VAL A 277 10.63 -1.85 7.85
CA VAL A 277 10.01 -1.05 8.92
C VAL A 277 9.16 -1.94 9.84
N GLU A 278 8.38 -2.85 9.27
CA GLU A 278 7.59 -3.82 10.04
C GLU A 278 8.50 -4.69 10.94
N TYR A 279 9.60 -5.19 10.39
CA TYR A 279 10.58 -5.96 11.14
C TYR A 279 11.16 -5.18 12.31
N LEU A 280 11.58 -3.92 12.07
CA LEU A 280 12.09 -3.06 13.14
C LEU A 280 11.04 -2.80 14.23
N ALA A 281 9.80 -2.50 13.84
CA ALA A 281 8.70 -2.26 14.78
C ALA A 281 8.43 -3.47 15.66
N ARG A 282 8.33 -4.67 15.08
CA ARG A 282 8.12 -5.94 15.81
C ARG A 282 9.28 -6.25 16.74
N ARG A 283 10.52 -6.13 16.26
CA ARG A 283 11.73 -6.36 17.06
C ARG A 283 11.88 -5.40 18.23
N THR A 284 11.39 -4.18 18.08
CA THR A 284 11.42 -3.17 19.16
C THR A 284 10.15 -3.14 20.00
N GLY A 285 9.15 -4.00 19.72
CA GLY A 285 7.91 -4.05 20.47
C GLY A 285 6.99 -2.83 20.26
N HIS A 286 7.03 -2.22 19.08
CA HIS A 286 6.11 -1.16 18.70
C HIS A 286 5.00 -1.71 17.82
N ARG A 287 3.77 -1.19 18.00
CA ARG A 287 2.66 -1.54 17.13
C ARG A 287 2.89 -0.95 15.74
N PHE A 288 2.74 -1.80 14.72
CA PHE A 288 2.89 -1.43 13.33
C PHE A 288 1.52 -1.17 12.70
N VAL A 289 1.36 0.00 12.09
CA VAL A 289 0.14 0.41 11.36
C VAL A 289 0.52 0.75 9.93
N ARG A 290 -0.29 0.34 8.96
CA ARG A 290 -0.04 0.60 7.54
C ARG A 290 -1.26 1.23 6.89
N ILE A 291 -1.05 2.32 6.15
CA ILE A 291 -2.03 2.94 5.26
C ILE A 291 -1.50 2.80 3.84
N ASN A 292 -2.30 2.21 2.94
CA ASN A 292 -1.97 2.14 1.52
C ASN A 292 -2.62 3.33 0.81
N ASN A 293 -1.80 4.20 0.22
CA ASN A 293 -2.29 5.36 -0.51
C ASN A 293 -2.67 5.01 -1.95
N HIS A 294 -3.67 5.70 -2.44
CA HIS A 294 -4.17 5.65 -3.81
C HIS A 294 -4.71 7.02 -4.25
N GLU A 295 -5.04 7.17 -5.52
CA GLU A 295 -5.47 8.45 -6.09
C GLU A 295 -6.75 9.03 -5.45
N HIS A 296 -7.55 8.18 -4.80
CA HIS A 296 -8.79 8.56 -4.11
C HIS A 296 -8.74 8.30 -2.59
N THR A 297 -7.54 8.28 -2.00
CA THR A 297 -7.40 8.19 -0.54
C THR A 297 -8.13 9.37 0.11
N ASP A 298 -9.08 9.08 1.01
CA ASP A 298 -9.82 10.11 1.70
C ASP A 298 -9.03 10.60 2.92
N ILE A 299 -9.04 11.89 3.13
CA ILE A 299 -8.46 12.52 4.33
C ILE A 299 -9.09 12.00 5.63
N GLN A 300 -10.33 11.53 5.56
CA GLN A 300 -11.06 10.94 6.69
C GLN A 300 -10.43 9.63 7.19
N GLU A 301 -9.75 8.87 6.32
CA GLU A 301 -9.01 7.68 6.76
C GLU A 301 -7.84 8.05 7.69
N TYR A 302 -7.27 9.22 7.48
CA TYR A 302 -6.15 9.75 8.26
C TYR A 302 -6.61 10.42 9.54
N LEU A 303 -7.52 11.38 9.41
CA LEU A 303 -7.94 12.25 10.49
C LEU A 303 -9.09 11.67 11.30
N GLY A 304 -10.03 11.01 10.64
CA GLY A 304 -11.24 10.50 11.23
C GLY A 304 -12.50 11.15 10.67
N SER A 305 -13.63 10.67 11.10
CA SER A 305 -14.94 11.16 10.64
C SER A 305 -15.99 11.07 11.75
N TYR A 306 -17.10 11.80 11.56
CA TYR A 306 -18.26 11.64 12.42
C TYR A 306 -18.98 10.35 12.09
N VAL A 307 -19.09 9.47 13.06
CA VAL A 307 -19.80 8.20 12.96
C VAL A 307 -20.96 8.22 13.94
N SER A 308 -22.11 7.71 13.51
CA SER A 308 -23.23 7.51 14.42
C SER A 308 -22.88 6.41 15.41
N ASP A 309 -22.86 6.75 16.69
CA ASP A 309 -22.68 5.76 17.75
C ASP A 309 -23.88 4.81 17.77
N PRO A 310 -23.68 3.51 17.57
CA PRO A 310 -24.76 2.53 17.57
C PRO A 310 -25.53 2.47 18.88
N MET A 311 -24.89 2.86 19.98
CA MET A 311 -25.46 2.79 21.32
C MET A 311 -26.36 3.98 21.66
N THR A 312 -25.96 5.17 21.28
CA THR A 312 -26.64 6.42 21.66
C THR A 312 -27.38 7.09 20.53
N GLY A 313 -27.12 6.67 19.26
CA GLY A 313 -27.65 7.32 18.07
C GLY A 313 -27.09 8.72 17.82
N LYS A 314 -26.15 9.18 18.65
CA LYS A 314 -25.49 10.48 18.52
C LYS A 314 -24.30 10.37 17.58
N LEU A 315 -24.03 11.45 16.86
CA LEU A 315 -22.82 11.58 16.07
C LEU A 315 -21.64 11.80 17.03
N SER A 316 -20.67 10.89 17.00
CA SER A 316 -19.39 11.03 17.69
C SER A 316 -18.26 11.06 16.68
N PHE A 317 -17.26 11.90 16.93
CA PHE A 317 -16.08 11.92 16.09
C PHE A 317 -15.21 10.70 16.44
N LYS A 318 -14.84 9.92 15.43
CA LYS A 318 -13.90 8.80 15.57
C LYS A 318 -12.58 9.15 14.92
N ASP A 319 -11.52 8.96 15.68
CA ASP A 319 -10.14 9.17 15.21
C ASP A 319 -9.81 8.22 14.06
N GLY A 320 -9.20 8.76 13.00
CA GLY A 320 -8.62 7.99 11.91
C GLY A 320 -7.35 7.24 12.32
N LEU A 321 -6.85 6.44 11.42
CA LEU A 321 -5.68 5.58 11.70
C LEU A 321 -4.45 6.40 12.08
N LEU A 322 -4.20 7.54 11.43
CA LEU A 322 -3.06 8.40 11.74
C LEU A 322 -3.21 9.07 13.11
N VAL A 323 -4.37 9.62 13.43
CA VAL A 323 -4.62 10.28 14.71
C VAL A 323 -4.47 9.28 15.86
N ARG A 324 -4.98 8.07 15.70
CA ARG A 324 -4.81 7.01 16.70
C ARG A 324 -3.35 6.60 16.87
N ALA A 325 -2.61 6.44 15.76
CA ALA A 325 -1.19 6.14 15.83
C ALA A 325 -0.40 7.26 16.54
N LEU A 326 -0.76 8.53 16.29
CA LEU A 326 -0.17 9.68 16.98
C LEU A 326 -0.40 9.66 18.48
N ARG A 327 -1.62 9.34 18.93
CA ARG A 327 -1.99 9.30 20.35
C ARG A 327 -1.38 8.09 21.07
N ASN A 328 -1.35 6.93 20.41
CA ASN A 328 -0.87 5.69 21.02
C ASN A 328 0.65 5.54 20.98
N GLY A 329 1.33 6.27 20.08
CA GLY A 329 2.77 6.11 19.87
C GLY A 329 3.11 4.95 18.94
N ASP A 330 2.20 4.58 18.03
CA ASP A 330 2.40 3.51 17.07
C ASP A 330 3.37 3.93 15.96
N TRP A 331 3.99 2.96 15.32
CA TRP A 331 4.78 3.18 14.10
C TRP A 331 3.88 3.04 12.88
N ILE A 332 3.78 4.11 12.11
CA ILE A 332 2.89 4.14 10.95
C ILE A 332 3.68 4.22 9.65
N VAL A 333 3.25 3.44 8.67
CA VAL A 333 3.78 3.48 7.30
C VAL A 333 2.70 3.95 6.35
N LEU A 334 2.97 5.05 5.66
CA LEU A 334 2.18 5.56 4.54
C LEU A 334 2.77 4.97 3.25
N ASP A 335 2.20 3.86 2.80
CA ASP A 335 2.72 3.14 1.64
C ASP A 335 2.27 3.81 0.35
N GLU A 336 3.17 3.89 -0.65
CA GLU A 336 2.95 4.53 -1.95
C GLU A 336 2.45 5.99 -1.84
N LEU A 337 3.06 6.79 -0.97
CA LEU A 337 2.63 8.16 -0.66
C LEU A 337 2.50 9.07 -1.91
N ASN A 338 3.25 8.81 -2.96
CA ASN A 338 3.19 9.57 -4.21
C ASN A 338 1.94 9.28 -5.08
N LEU A 339 1.04 8.39 -4.64
CA LEU A 339 -0.28 8.21 -5.22
C LEU A 339 -1.35 9.03 -4.50
N ALA A 340 -1.08 9.48 -3.27
CA ALA A 340 -2.06 10.22 -2.47
C ALA A 340 -2.51 11.52 -3.16
N PRO A 341 -3.79 11.94 -2.96
CA PRO A 341 -4.28 13.24 -3.37
C PRO A 341 -3.50 14.38 -2.72
N THR A 342 -3.48 15.54 -3.38
CA THR A 342 -2.75 16.72 -2.88
C THR A 342 -3.28 17.17 -1.54
N ASP A 343 -4.59 17.10 -1.33
CA ASP A 343 -5.26 17.53 -0.08
C ASP A 343 -4.80 16.72 1.13
N VAL A 344 -4.62 15.40 0.95
CA VAL A 344 -4.06 14.51 1.98
C VAL A 344 -2.61 14.87 2.30
N LEU A 345 -1.80 15.14 1.26
CA LEU A 345 -0.41 15.55 1.45
C LEU A 345 -0.30 16.89 2.17
N GLU A 346 -1.18 17.83 1.86
CA GLU A 346 -1.21 19.15 2.50
C GLU A 346 -1.61 19.07 3.97
N ALA A 347 -2.55 18.20 4.32
CA ALA A 347 -2.92 17.96 5.71
C ALA A 347 -1.76 17.45 6.57
N LEU A 348 -0.84 16.69 5.96
CA LEU A 348 0.35 16.17 6.65
C LEU A 348 1.42 17.23 6.89
N ASN A 349 1.41 18.35 6.18
CA ASN A 349 2.49 19.34 6.22
C ASN A 349 2.86 19.79 7.64
N ARG A 350 1.87 20.11 8.49
CA ARG A 350 2.10 20.57 9.88
C ARG A 350 2.69 19.47 10.77
N LEU A 351 2.33 18.22 10.51
CA LEU A 351 2.89 17.07 11.22
C LEU A 351 4.34 16.80 10.84
N LEU A 352 4.69 17.07 9.58
CA LEU A 352 6.03 16.85 9.03
C LEU A 352 7.00 17.99 9.34
N ASP A 353 6.51 19.16 9.72
CA ASP A 353 7.32 20.28 10.12
C ASP A 353 7.88 20.12 11.55
N ASP A 354 8.78 21.02 11.93
CA ASP A 354 9.43 20.98 13.24
C ASP A 354 8.46 21.10 14.43
N ASN A 355 7.28 21.69 14.23
CA ASN A 355 6.21 21.77 15.22
C ASN A 355 5.59 20.42 15.57
N ARG A 356 5.58 19.48 14.61
CA ARG A 356 5.02 18.13 14.78
C ARG A 356 3.61 18.15 15.38
N GLU A 357 2.70 18.89 14.78
CA GLU A 357 1.31 19.03 15.21
C GLU A 357 0.37 18.64 14.07
N LEU A 358 -0.68 17.90 14.38
CA LEU A 358 -1.77 17.60 13.46
C LEU A 358 -3.03 18.34 13.93
N VAL A 359 -3.67 19.08 13.03
CA VAL A 359 -4.93 19.75 13.32
C VAL A 359 -6.07 18.95 12.70
N ILE A 360 -7.05 18.61 13.48
CA ILE A 360 -8.29 17.99 13.01
C ILE A 360 -9.28 19.11 12.73
N PRO A 361 -9.60 19.40 11.45
CA PRO A 361 -10.47 20.51 11.08
C PRO A 361 -11.88 20.42 11.69
N GLU A 362 -12.41 19.20 11.79
CA GLU A 362 -13.77 18.92 12.24
C GLU A 362 -13.96 19.21 13.74
N THR A 363 -12.97 18.93 14.54
CA THR A 363 -13.02 19.15 16.01
C THR A 363 -12.23 20.37 16.48
N GLN A 364 -11.45 20.98 15.58
CA GLN A 364 -10.50 22.06 15.89
C GLN A 364 -9.44 21.67 16.94
N GLU A 365 -9.24 20.38 17.14
CA GLU A 365 -8.26 19.85 18.09
C GLU A 365 -6.86 19.82 17.46
N VAL A 366 -5.86 20.17 18.25
CA VAL A 366 -4.45 20.05 17.86
C VAL A 366 -3.86 18.83 18.55
N VAL A 367 -3.53 17.81 17.78
CA VAL A 367 -2.96 16.56 18.28
C VAL A 367 -1.44 16.61 18.15
N ARG A 368 -0.74 16.32 19.25
CA ARG A 368 0.71 16.18 19.30
C ARG A 368 1.13 14.72 19.35
N PRO A 369 2.20 14.33 18.64
CA PRO A 369 2.65 12.95 18.64
C PRO A 369 3.12 12.48 20.02
N HIS A 370 2.76 11.25 20.35
CA HIS A 370 3.34 10.55 21.50
C HIS A 370 4.87 10.37 21.29
N PRO A 371 5.70 10.35 22.36
CA PRO A 371 7.16 10.20 22.26
C PRO A 371 7.64 8.95 21.51
N HIS A 372 6.86 7.87 21.51
CA HIS A 372 7.17 6.64 20.76
C HIS A 372 6.71 6.64 19.31
N PHE A 373 5.92 7.63 18.90
CA PHE A 373 5.39 7.72 17.55
C PHE A 373 6.49 7.87 16.50
N MET A 374 6.38 7.10 15.41
CA MET A 374 7.27 7.23 14.26
C MET A 374 6.48 7.14 12.96
N LEU A 375 6.79 8.05 12.03
CA LEU A 375 6.16 8.11 10.72
C LEU A 375 7.15 7.74 9.64
N PHE A 376 6.77 6.74 8.85
CA PHE A 376 7.47 6.31 7.66
C PHE A 376 6.56 6.50 6.45
N ALA A 377 7.14 6.82 5.32
CA ALA A 377 6.47 6.84 4.04
C ALA A 377 7.29 6.05 3.03
N THR A 378 6.62 5.39 2.09
CA THR A 378 7.30 4.73 0.99
C THR A 378 6.86 5.32 -0.33
N GLN A 379 7.77 5.35 -1.29
CA GLN A 379 7.45 5.68 -2.67
C GLN A 379 8.26 4.81 -3.64
N ASN A 380 7.71 4.64 -4.83
CA ASN A 380 8.46 4.07 -5.95
C ASN A 380 8.87 5.21 -6.90
N PRO A 381 10.02 5.11 -7.59
CA PRO A 381 10.48 6.14 -8.50
C PRO A 381 9.43 6.49 -9.56
N PRO A 382 9.08 7.76 -9.78
CA PRO A 382 7.99 8.15 -10.69
C PRO A 382 8.30 7.84 -12.17
N GLY A 383 9.57 7.75 -12.56
CA GLY A 383 9.97 7.49 -13.96
C GLY A 383 9.76 6.05 -14.44
N LEU A 384 9.64 5.08 -13.53
CA LEU A 384 9.53 3.65 -13.85
C LEU A 384 8.08 3.14 -13.90
N TYR A 385 7.11 3.91 -13.40
CA TYR A 385 5.74 3.45 -13.22
C TYR A 385 4.74 4.55 -13.57
N ALA A 386 3.71 4.22 -14.35
CA ALA A 386 2.66 5.17 -14.75
C ALA A 386 1.76 5.59 -13.58
N GLY A 387 1.13 6.77 -13.67
CA GLY A 387 0.15 7.28 -12.70
C GLY A 387 0.73 7.91 -11.42
N ARG A 388 2.06 7.93 -11.23
CA ARG A 388 2.68 8.46 -10.02
C ARG A 388 3.03 9.93 -10.13
N LYS A 389 2.62 10.69 -9.11
CA LYS A 389 2.95 12.11 -9.00
C LYS A 389 4.39 12.28 -8.50
N ILE A 390 5.06 13.30 -9.00
CA ILE A 390 6.33 13.74 -8.41
C ILE A 390 5.97 14.58 -7.19
N LEU A 391 6.33 14.11 -6.00
CA LEU A 391 6.17 14.88 -4.78
C LEU A 391 6.96 16.18 -4.89
N SER A 392 6.36 17.30 -4.47
CA SER A 392 7.02 18.60 -4.52
C SER A 392 8.30 18.57 -3.67
N ARG A 393 9.31 19.30 -4.11
CA ARG A 393 10.59 19.39 -3.38
C ARG A 393 10.37 19.89 -1.93
N ALA A 394 9.47 20.84 -1.74
CA ALA A 394 9.14 21.38 -0.44
C ALA A 394 8.56 20.31 0.50
N PHE A 395 7.72 19.42 -0.03
CA PHE A 395 7.18 18.31 0.73
C PHE A 395 8.24 17.24 1.04
N ARG A 396 9.05 16.85 0.05
CA ARG A 396 10.14 15.87 0.23
C ARG A 396 11.16 16.36 1.26
N ASN A 397 11.53 17.64 1.24
CA ASN A 397 12.48 18.23 2.19
C ASN A 397 12.01 18.15 3.66
N ARG A 398 10.77 17.78 3.94
CA ARG A 398 10.27 17.56 5.29
C ARG A 398 10.63 16.18 5.84
N PHE A 399 10.96 15.24 4.96
CA PHE A 399 11.41 13.89 5.33
C PHE A 399 12.93 13.77 5.36
N LEU A 400 13.39 12.74 6.06
CA LEU A 400 14.69 12.14 5.78
C LEU A 400 14.50 11.08 4.70
N GLU A 401 15.14 11.28 3.57
CA GLU A 401 15.04 10.39 2.43
C GLU A 401 16.08 9.27 2.55
N VAL A 402 15.63 8.04 2.31
CA VAL A 402 16.47 6.84 2.28
C VAL A 402 16.24 6.12 0.97
N HIS A 403 17.31 5.90 0.22
CA HIS A 403 17.23 5.16 -1.04
C HIS A 403 17.50 3.67 -0.84
N PHE A 404 16.55 2.83 -1.25
CA PHE A 404 16.69 1.38 -1.28
C PHE A 404 17.01 0.92 -2.68
N THR A 405 18.17 0.32 -2.86
CA THR A 405 18.60 -0.33 -4.10
C THR A 405 17.94 -1.69 -4.28
N ASP A 406 17.98 -2.21 -5.50
CA ASP A 406 17.61 -3.62 -5.77
C ASP A 406 18.45 -4.58 -4.92
N VAL A 407 17.85 -5.73 -4.62
CA VAL A 407 18.53 -6.79 -3.86
C VAL A 407 19.60 -7.42 -4.76
N PRO A 408 20.86 -7.54 -4.30
CA PRO A 408 21.92 -8.22 -5.06
C PRO A 408 21.55 -9.66 -5.40
N GLU A 409 22.00 -10.13 -6.55
CA GLU A 409 21.66 -11.45 -7.11
C GLU A 409 21.95 -12.61 -6.15
N VAL A 410 23.13 -12.59 -5.54
CA VAL A 410 23.58 -13.63 -4.61
C VAL A 410 22.68 -13.67 -3.36
N GLU A 411 22.26 -12.50 -2.91
CA GLU A 411 21.36 -12.39 -1.76
C GLU A 411 19.94 -12.81 -2.14
N LEU A 412 19.50 -12.48 -3.34
CA LEU A 412 18.20 -12.90 -3.86
C LEU A 412 18.09 -14.42 -3.95
N GLU A 413 19.15 -15.09 -4.39
CA GLU A 413 19.24 -16.55 -4.38
C GLU A 413 19.09 -17.10 -2.94
N SER A 414 19.82 -16.52 -1.99
CA SER A 414 19.74 -16.93 -0.59
C SER A 414 18.34 -16.71 0.01
N ILE A 415 17.71 -15.56 -0.28
CA ILE A 415 16.35 -15.24 0.17
C ILE A 415 15.33 -16.24 -0.40
N LEU A 416 15.41 -16.54 -1.70
CA LEU A 416 14.52 -17.52 -2.33
C LEU A 416 14.67 -18.91 -1.69
N CYS A 417 15.91 -19.36 -1.49
CA CYS A 417 16.16 -20.67 -0.91
C CYS A 417 15.66 -20.81 0.52
N GLN A 418 15.88 -19.80 1.35
CA GLN A 418 15.46 -19.84 2.74
C GLN A 418 13.94 -19.66 2.91
N ARG A 419 13.35 -18.69 2.20
CA ARG A 419 11.92 -18.40 2.32
C ARG A 419 11.03 -19.49 1.74
N CYS A 420 11.41 -20.03 0.59
CA CYS A 420 10.63 -21.06 -0.11
C CYS A 420 11.10 -22.48 0.21
N ARG A 421 12.15 -22.64 1.01
CA ARG A 421 12.75 -23.94 1.41
C ARG A 421 13.11 -24.81 0.22
N ILE A 422 13.63 -24.21 -0.85
CA ILE A 422 14.06 -24.87 -2.07
C ILE A 422 15.57 -25.14 -2.08
N ALA A 423 15.98 -26.10 -2.91
CA ALA A 423 17.41 -26.39 -3.08
C ALA A 423 18.15 -25.18 -3.69
N PRO A 424 19.39 -24.88 -3.27
CA PRO A 424 20.18 -23.76 -3.82
C PRO A 424 20.35 -23.82 -5.33
N SER A 425 20.43 -25.02 -5.91
CA SER A 425 20.48 -25.19 -7.35
C SER A 425 19.25 -24.68 -8.08
N TYR A 426 18.06 -24.82 -7.50
CA TYR A 426 16.80 -24.30 -8.04
C TYR A 426 16.77 -22.78 -7.94
N GLY A 427 17.11 -22.21 -6.79
CA GLY A 427 17.19 -20.77 -6.58
C GLY A 427 18.10 -20.08 -7.60
N LYS A 428 19.29 -20.63 -7.79
CA LYS A 428 20.26 -20.14 -8.79
C LYS A 428 19.68 -20.13 -10.22
N ARG A 429 19.03 -21.22 -10.62
CA ARG A 429 18.41 -21.32 -11.97
C ARG A 429 17.27 -20.34 -12.15
N ILE A 430 16.39 -20.18 -11.16
CA ILE A 430 15.29 -19.22 -11.18
C ILE A 430 15.83 -17.79 -11.35
N VAL A 431 16.84 -17.40 -10.55
CA VAL A 431 17.47 -16.08 -10.66
C VAL A 431 18.14 -15.87 -12.02
N SER A 432 18.83 -16.91 -12.56
CA SER A 432 19.46 -16.83 -13.89
C SER A 432 18.43 -16.62 -15.00
N VAL A 433 17.26 -17.29 -14.96
CA VAL A 433 16.18 -17.07 -15.93
C VAL A 433 15.68 -15.63 -15.84
N PHE A 434 15.48 -15.12 -14.64
CA PHE A 434 15.00 -13.75 -14.43
C PHE A 434 15.94 -12.71 -15.02
N GLN A 435 17.24 -12.88 -14.81
CA GLN A 435 18.28 -12.01 -15.36
C GLN A 435 18.29 -12.01 -16.87
N GLU A 436 18.25 -13.21 -17.47
CA GLU A 436 18.25 -13.34 -18.92
C GLU A 436 17.01 -12.69 -19.55
N LEU A 437 15.83 -12.83 -18.91
CA LEU A 437 14.62 -12.14 -19.32
C LEU A 437 14.74 -10.62 -19.19
N GLN A 438 15.36 -10.11 -18.11
CA GLN A 438 15.62 -8.67 -17.94
C GLN A 438 16.58 -8.14 -19.02
N LYS A 439 17.66 -8.86 -19.32
CA LYS A 439 18.60 -8.48 -20.39
C LYS A 439 17.92 -8.42 -21.76
N ARG A 440 17.13 -9.44 -22.10
CA ARG A 440 16.38 -9.47 -23.36
C ARG A 440 15.34 -8.34 -23.46
N ARG A 441 14.74 -7.95 -22.36
CA ARG A 441 13.84 -6.80 -22.29
C ARG A 441 14.56 -5.48 -22.53
N GLN A 442 15.71 -5.25 -21.89
CA GLN A 442 16.51 -4.03 -22.07
C GLN A 442 17.01 -3.89 -23.51
N SER A 443 17.26 -5.00 -24.19
CA SER A 443 17.65 -5.00 -25.61
C SER A 443 16.49 -4.77 -26.59
N GLY A 444 15.26 -4.53 -26.10
CA GLY A 444 14.09 -4.23 -26.93
C GLY A 444 13.54 -5.41 -27.73
N ARG A 445 13.99 -6.63 -27.46
CA ARG A 445 13.59 -7.83 -28.22
C ARG A 445 12.33 -8.51 -27.72
N ILE A 446 11.85 -8.17 -26.52
CA ILE A 446 10.70 -8.84 -25.88
C ILE A 446 9.91 -7.78 -25.13
N PHE A 447 8.56 -7.88 -25.18
CA PHE A 447 7.63 -7.05 -24.42
C PHE A 447 7.77 -5.53 -24.62
N GLU A 448 7.20 -5.02 -25.68
CA GLU A 448 7.07 -3.57 -25.96
C GLU A 448 6.22 -2.82 -24.91
N SER A 449 5.50 -3.53 -24.06
CA SER A 449 4.70 -2.89 -23.01
C SER A 449 5.60 -2.31 -21.91
N LYS A 450 5.35 -1.06 -21.53
CA LYS A 450 6.07 -0.31 -20.47
C LYS A 450 6.00 -0.95 -19.08
N HIS A 451 5.15 -1.96 -18.87
CA HIS A 451 4.92 -2.58 -17.56
C HIS A 451 5.84 -3.77 -17.32
N GLY A 452 6.36 -3.88 -16.10
CA GLY A 452 7.31 -4.92 -15.69
C GLY A 452 6.76 -6.32 -15.92
N PHE A 453 7.47 -7.10 -16.76
CA PHE A 453 7.04 -8.43 -17.15
C PHE A 453 7.14 -9.45 -16.01
N ALA A 454 8.28 -9.52 -15.35
CA ALA A 454 8.50 -10.38 -14.20
C ALA A 454 8.97 -9.54 -13.02
N THR A 455 8.41 -9.79 -11.86
CA THR A 455 8.76 -9.12 -10.61
C THR A 455 9.37 -10.10 -9.62
N LEU A 456 10.00 -9.61 -8.56
CA LEU A 456 10.48 -10.48 -7.48
C LEU A 456 9.33 -11.30 -6.84
N ARG A 457 8.10 -10.80 -6.86
CA ARG A 457 6.92 -11.56 -6.39
C ARG A 457 6.68 -12.81 -7.24
N ASP A 458 6.86 -12.71 -8.55
CA ASP A 458 6.71 -13.84 -9.46
C ASP A 458 7.79 -14.89 -9.21
N LEU A 459 9.02 -14.48 -8.85
CA LEU A 459 10.07 -15.42 -8.45
C LEU A 459 9.71 -16.17 -7.17
N PHE A 460 9.14 -15.50 -6.17
CA PHE A 460 8.67 -16.16 -4.95
C PHE A 460 7.50 -17.11 -5.22
N ARG A 461 6.57 -16.76 -6.11
CA ARG A 461 5.50 -17.68 -6.53
C ARG A 461 6.08 -18.89 -7.23
N TRP A 462 7.01 -18.67 -8.18
CA TRP A 462 7.67 -19.77 -8.87
C TRP A 462 8.39 -20.70 -7.92
N ALA A 463 9.20 -20.17 -7.03
CA ALA A 463 9.92 -20.92 -6.02
C ALA A 463 8.98 -21.60 -4.99
N GLY A 464 7.81 -21.01 -4.72
CA GLY A 464 6.81 -21.56 -3.81
C GLY A 464 5.96 -22.68 -4.40
N ARG A 465 6.03 -22.90 -5.72
CA ARG A 465 5.38 -24.06 -6.37
C ARG A 465 6.29 -25.27 -6.20
N ASP A 466 5.80 -26.31 -5.53
CA ASP A 466 6.54 -27.54 -5.32
C ASP A 466 7.04 -28.09 -6.66
N ALA A 467 8.31 -28.47 -6.71
CA ALA A 467 8.92 -29.09 -7.87
C ALA A 467 9.85 -30.22 -7.42
N THR A 468 9.68 -31.41 -7.97
CA THR A 468 10.50 -32.60 -7.66
C THR A 468 11.73 -32.70 -8.54
N GLY A 469 11.81 -31.94 -9.63
CA GLY A 469 12.93 -31.95 -10.59
C GLY A 469 12.98 -30.69 -11.44
N TYR A 470 14.02 -30.57 -12.27
CA TYR A 470 14.19 -29.43 -13.19
C TYR A 470 13.10 -29.36 -14.25
N GLN A 471 12.53 -30.51 -14.65
CA GLN A 471 11.42 -30.56 -15.62
C GLN A 471 10.19 -29.87 -15.04
N GLU A 472 9.74 -30.28 -13.86
CA GLU A 472 8.57 -29.68 -13.19
C GLU A 472 8.82 -28.22 -12.80
N LEU A 473 10.07 -27.88 -12.40
CA LEU A 473 10.44 -26.50 -12.13
C LEU A 473 10.34 -25.62 -13.38
N ALA A 474 10.78 -26.13 -14.55
CA ALA A 474 10.68 -25.43 -15.82
C ALA A 474 9.22 -25.25 -16.26
N GLU A 475 8.41 -26.31 -16.12
CA GLU A 475 6.98 -26.28 -16.44
C GLU A 475 6.22 -25.29 -15.55
N ASN A 476 6.50 -25.25 -14.24
CA ASN A 476 5.94 -24.25 -13.34
C ASN A 476 6.34 -22.82 -13.73
N GLY A 477 7.58 -22.61 -14.13
CA GLY A 477 8.07 -21.32 -14.65
C GLY A 477 7.38 -20.91 -15.95
N TYR A 478 7.21 -21.86 -16.85
CA TYR A 478 6.51 -21.66 -18.12
C TYR A 478 5.04 -21.26 -17.87
N MET A 479 4.32 -22.00 -17.05
CA MET A 479 2.92 -21.70 -16.71
C MET A 479 2.77 -20.32 -16.03
N LEU A 480 3.77 -19.86 -15.28
CA LEU A 480 3.70 -18.57 -14.58
C LEU A 480 4.11 -17.39 -15.46
N LEU A 481 5.18 -17.56 -16.24
CA LEU A 481 5.83 -16.45 -16.96
C LEU A 481 5.42 -16.39 -18.43
N ALA A 482 5.33 -17.53 -19.12
CA ALA A 482 5.01 -17.57 -20.55
C ALA A 482 3.49 -17.40 -20.80
N GLU A 483 2.65 -17.96 -19.94
CA GLU A 483 1.21 -17.95 -20.12
C GLU A 483 0.53 -16.60 -19.82
N ARG A 484 1.30 -15.61 -19.32
CA ARG A 484 0.84 -14.22 -19.23
C ARG A 484 1.11 -13.42 -20.50
N ALA A 485 1.94 -13.93 -21.42
CA ALA A 485 2.28 -13.24 -22.64
C ALA A 485 1.10 -13.24 -23.63
N ARG A 486 0.82 -12.06 -24.22
CA ARG A 486 -0.25 -11.90 -25.20
C ARG A 486 0.17 -12.33 -26.61
N ARG A 487 1.48 -12.11 -26.96
CA ARG A 487 2.05 -12.44 -28.26
C ARG A 487 2.69 -13.81 -28.23
N VAL A 488 2.50 -14.57 -29.31
CA VAL A 488 3.09 -15.90 -29.47
C VAL A 488 4.62 -15.84 -29.46
N ASP A 489 5.20 -14.81 -30.07
CA ASP A 489 6.65 -14.60 -30.14
C ASP A 489 7.25 -14.37 -28.74
N ASP A 490 6.57 -13.59 -27.90
CA ASP A 490 7.01 -13.34 -26.54
C ASP A 490 6.94 -14.63 -25.70
N LYS A 491 5.88 -15.41 -25.87
CA LYS A 491 5.71 -16.72 -25.23
C LYS A 491 6.83 -17.70 -25.64
N ALA A 492 7.14 -17.74 -26.94
CA ALA A 492 8.23 -18.57 -27.47
C ALA A 492 9.59 -18.13 -26.92
N ALA A 493 9.85 -16.83 -26.83
CA ALA A 493 11.10 -16.29 -26.30
C ALA A 493 11.28 -16.62 -24.80
N VAL A 494 10.22 -16.55 -24.00
CA VAL A 494 10.27 -16.96 -22.59
C VAL A 494 10.54 -18.45 -22.46
N LYS A 495 9.86 -19.27 -23.27
CA LYS A 495 10.09 -20.71 -23.33
C LYS A 495 11.56 -21.06 -23.64
N GLU A 496 12.13 -20.42 -24.68
CA GLU A 496 13.53 -20.59 -25.07
C GLU A 496 14.51 -20.28 -23.92
N VAL A 497 14.26 -19.18 -23.19
CA VAL A 497 15.09 -18.80 -22.04
C VAL A 497 15.01 -19.85 -20.93
N ILE A 498 13.81 -20.30 -20.60
CA ILE A 498 13.61 -21.32 -19.55
C ILE A 498 14.30 -22.62 -19.97
N GLU A 499 14.08 -23.09 -21.19
CA GLU A 499 14.68 -24.32 -21.71
C GLU A 499 16.22 -24.25 -21.73
N SER A 500 16.79 -23.12 -22.17
CA SER A 500 18.24 -22.95 -22.25
C SER A 500 18.92 -22.93 -20.87
N VAL A 501 18.30 -22.24 -19.88
CA VAL A 501 18.85 -22.13 -18.52
C VAL A 501 18.64 -23.42 -17.72
N MET A 502 17.47 -24.05 -17.85
CA MET A 502 17.14 -25.27 -17.08
C MET A 502 17.75 -26.52 -17.70
N GLY A 503 18.04 -26.49 -19.02
CA GLY A 503 18.58 -27.65 -19.75
C GLY A 503 17.55 -28.73 -20.02
N VAL A 504 16.28 -28.40 -20.09
CA VAL A 504 15.14 -29.30 -20.32
C VAL A 504 14.27 -28.77 -21.46
N LYS A 505 13.52 -29.64 -22.13
CA LYS A 505 12.52 -29.25 -23.15
C LYS A 505 11.12 -29.26 -22.54
N ILE A 506 10.34 -28.26 -22.90
CA ILE A 506 8.96 -28.09 -22.42
C ILE A 506 8.01 -28.52 -23.54
N ASP A 507 7.24 -29.58 -23.26
CA ASP A 507 6.15 -30.03 -24.17
C ASP A 507 4.82 -29.48 -23.66
N GLU A 508 4.28 -28.50 -24.39
CA GLU A 508 3.01 -27.86 -24.05
C GLU A 508 1.83 -28.82 -24.10
N ASN A 509 1.85 -29.78 -25.04
CA ASN A 509 0.79 -30.75 -25.19
C ASN A 509 0.75 -31.71 -24.00
N ALA A 510 1.90 -32.12 -23.49
CA ALA A 510 2.00 -32.97 -22.31
C ALA A 510 1.50 -32.27 -21.05
N ILE A 511 1.84 -30.98 -20.86
CA ILE A 511 1.42 -30.21 -19.68
C ILE A 511 -0.12 -30.05 -19.61
N TYR A 512 -0.77 -29.84 -20.75
CA TYR A 512 -2.21 -29.52 -20.80
C TYR A 512 -3.11 -30.70 -21.15
N ASN A 513 -2.59 -31.91 -21.17
CA ASN A 513 -3.36 -33.12 -21.44
C ASN A 513 -3.96 -33.73 -20.16
N LEU A 514 -5.29 -33.59 -19.98
CA LEU A 514 -6.01 -34.17 -18.84
C LEU A 514 -6.20 -35.70 -18.94
N GLN A 515 -5.85 -36.32 -20.09
CA GLN A 515 -6.09 -37.73 -20.31
C GLN A 515 -4.87 -38.61 -20.01
N ASP A 516 -3.74 -38.03 -19.68
CA ASP A 516 -2.51 -38.76 -19.35
C ASP A 516 -2.62 -39.42 -17.98
N SER A 517 -2.85 -40.76 -17.99
CA SER A 517 -3.02 -41.56 -16.77
C SER A 517 -1.75 -41.71 -15.91
N SER A 518 -0.61 -41.14 -16.35
CA SER A 518 0.66 -41.22 -15.64
C SER A 518 0.80 -40.23 -14.49
N VAL A 519 -0.01 -39.16 -14.47
CA VAL A 519 -0.01 -38.12 -13.43
C VAL A 519 -1.32 -38.16 -12.68
N ASP A 520 -1.26 -38.21 -11.36
CA ASP A 520 -2.45 -37.97 -10.53
C ASP A 520 -2.87 -36.50 -10.63
N ILE A 521 -3.70 -36.22 -11.64
CA ILE A 521 -4.14 -34.86 -11.98
C ILE A 521 -4.89 -34.20 -10.80
N ALA A 522 -5.63 -34.99 -10.03
CA ALA A 522 -6.30 -34.48 -8.84
C ALA A 522 -5.30 -33.98 -7.79
N SER A 523 -4.20 -34.72 -7.60
CA SER A 523 -3.09 -34.29 -6.75
C SER A 523 -2.36 -33.07 -7.34
N PHE A 524 -2.18 -33.04 -8.66
CA PHE A 524 -1.51 -31.92 -9.34
C PHE A 524 -2.29 -30.61 -9.26
N LEU A 525 -3.63 -30.66 -9.38
CA LEU A 525 -4.50 -29.48 -9.34
C LEU A 525 -5.02 -29.15 -7.93
N GLY A 526 -5.00 -30.12 -7.01
CA GLY A 526 -5.60 -29.98 -5.67
C GLY A 526 -7.14 -30.04 -5.67
N CYS A 527 -7.75 -30.44 -6.79
CA CYS A 527 -9.18 -30.66 -6.92
C CYS A 527 -9.47 -31.81 -7.93
N PRO A 528 -10.56 -32.54 -7.79
CA PRO A 528 -10.94 -33.56 -8.76
C PRO A 528 -11.32 -32.97 -10.12
N ILE A 529 -11.19 -33.74 -11.18
CA ILE A 529 -11.68 -33.34 -12.49
C ILE A 529 -13.21 -33.40 -12.47
N PRO A 530 -13.93 -32.33 -12.80
CA PRO A 530 -15.37 -32.34 -12.78
C PRO A 530 -15.92 -33.19 -13.93
N ILE A 531 -16.75 -34.15 -13.60
CA ILE A 531 -17.49 -34.96 -14.56
C ILE A 531 -18.85 -34.26 -14.81
N SER A 532 -18.82 -33.13 -15.47
CA SER A 532 -20.03 -32.40 -15.84
C SER A 532 -20.45 -32.76 -17.27
N SER A 533 -21.65 -33.26 -17.44
CA SER A 533 -22.25 -33.59 -18.72
C SER A 533 -22.65 -32.37 -19.56
N GLN A 534 -22.60 -31.18 -18.99
CA GLN A 534 -23.07 -29.96 -19.66
C GLN A 534 -21.93 -29.14 -20.26
N LEU A 535 -20.67 -29.53 -20.08
CA LEU A 535 -19.51 -28.75 -20.44
C LEU A 535 -18.73 -29.41 -21.58
N VAL A 536 -18.36 -28.60 -22.56
CA VAL A 536 -17.53 -29.03 -23.69
C VAL A 536 -16.07 -28.84 -23.28
N TRP A 537 -15.35 -29.93 -23.10
CA TRP A 537 -13.91 -29.92 -22.80
C TRP A 537 -13.09 -29.70 -24.09
N THR A 538 -12.96 -28.42 -24.48
CA THR A 538 -12.08 -28.03 -25.56
C THR A 538 -10.62 -27.99 -25.07
N SER A 539 -9.64 -27.99 -25.99
CA SER A 539 -8.24 -27.91 -25.66
C SER A 539 -7.92 -26.57 -24.91
N ALA A 540 -8.55 -25.48 -25.34
CA ALA A 540 -8.44 -24.19 -24.68
C ALA A 540 -8.97 -24.20 -23.24
N MET A 541 -10.12 -24.87 -23.00
CA MET A 541 -10.71 -25.00 -21.68
C MET A 541 -9.88 -25.90 -20.75
N GLN A 542 -9.34 -26.99 -21.26
CA GLN A 542 -8.44 -27.88 -20.51
C GLN A 542 -7.18 -27.11 -20.03
N ARG A 543 -6.53 -26.40 -20.94
CA ARG A 543 -5.38 -25.54 -20.61
C ARG A 543 -5.74 -24.53 -19.53
N LEU A 544 -6.85 -23.81 -19.69
CA LEU A 544 -7.28 -22.79 -18.75
C LEU A 544 -7.58 -23.37 -17.35
N PHE A 545 -8.27 -24.50 -17.29
CA PHE A 545 -8.57 -25.18 -16.04
C PHE A 545 -7.30 -25.63 -15.30
N ILE A 546 -6.32 -26.17 -16.02
CA ILE A 546 -5.04 -26.58 -15.45
C ILE A 546 -4.28 -25.37 -14.88
N LEU A 547 -4.20 -24.27 -15.64
CA LEU A 547 -3.51 -23.06 -15.20
C LEU A 547 -4.16 -22.46 -13.95
N VAL A 548 -5.48 -22.34 -13.94
CA VAL A 548 -6.25 -21.83 -12.80
C VAL A 548 -6.12 -22.76 -11.59
N GLY A 549 -6.32 -24.06 -11.78
CA GLY A 549 -6.21 -25.05 -10.71
C GLY A 549 -4.81 -25.06 -10.08
N ARG A 550 -3.76 -25.03 -10.90
CA ARG A 550 -2.37 -24.99 -10.41
C ARG A 550 -2.08 -23.73 -9.61
N ALA A 551 -2.49 -22.54 -10.07
CA ALA A 551 -2.32 -21.30 -9.35
C ALA A 551 -3.09 -21.30 -8.01
N LEU A 552 -4.35 -21.72 -8.03
CA LEU A 552 -5.20 -21.72 -6.83
C LEU A 552 -4.76 -22.79 -5.80
N ARG A 553 -4.15 -23.89 -6.23
CA ARG A 553 -3.54 -24.87 -5.32
C ARG A 553 -2.50 -24.22 -4.42
N PHE A 554 -1.66 -23.36 -4.97
CA PHE A 554 -0.64 -22.62 -4.22
C PHE A 554 -1.15 -21.32 -3.62
N ASN A 555 -2.46 -21.15 -3.55
CA ASN A 555 -3.08 -19.97 -2.98
C ASN A 555 -2.73 -18.66 -3.68
N GLU A 556 -2.37 -18.70 -4.94
CA GLU A 556 -2.12 -17.51 -5.74
C GLU A 556 -3.46 -16.89 -6.18
N PRO A 557 -3.68 -15.57 -6.01
CA PRO A 557 -4.84 -14.91 -6.62
C PRO A 557 -4.66 -14.88 -8.14
N VAL A 558 -5.71 -15.20 -8.90
CA VAL A 558 -5.65 -15.35 -10.35
C VAL A 558 -6.35 -14.21 -11.06
N LEU A 559 -5.72 -13.67 -12.10
CA LEU A 559 -6.30 -12.69 -13.03
C LEU A 559 -6.38 -13.28 -14.43
N LEU A 560 -7.60 -13.49 -14.91
CA LEU A 560 -7.88 -13.96 -16.26
C LEU A 560 -8.08 -12.77 -17.21
N VAL A 561 -7.18 -12.62 -18.16
CA VAL A 561 -7.21 -11.53 -19.14
C VAL A 561 -7.53 -12.08 -20.52
N GLY A 562 -8.61 -11.67 -21.13
CA GLY A 562 -9.00 -12.16 -22.46
C GLY A 562 -10.31 -11.56 -22.93
N GLU A 563 -10.66 -11.79 -24.18
CA GLU A 563 -11.86 -11.27 -24.81
C GLU A 563 -13.15 -11.84 -24.21
N THR A 564 -14.27 -11.16 -24.47
CA THR A 564 -15.59 -11.65 -24.05
C THR A 564 -15.92 -12.97 -24.73
N GLY A 565 -16.50 -13.91 -23.96
CA GLY A 565 -16.85 -15.22 -24.49
C GLY A 565 -15.71 -16.25 -24.55
N SER A 566 -14.49 -15.92 -24.07
CA SER A 566 -13.36 -16.86 -24.03
C SER A 566 -13.42 -17.90 -22.88
N GLY A 567 -14.52 -18.00 -22.15
CA GLY A 567 -14.73 -19.01 -21.09
C GLY A 567 -14.19 -18.67 -19.72
N LYS A 568 -13.81 -17.40 -19.45
CA LYS A 568 -13.26 -16.94 -18.17
C LYS A 568 -14.17 -17.25 -16.98
N THR A 569 -15.44 -16.85 -17.06
CA THR A 569 -16.42 -17.07 -15.99
C THR A 569 -16.77 -18.55 -15.85
N SER A 570 -16.81 -19.28 -16.99
CA SER A 570 -17.11 -20.72 -16.99
C SER A 570 -16.05 -21.53 -16.25
N VAL A 571 -14.76 -21.24 -16.43
CA VAL A 571 -13.69 -21.97 -15.71
C VAL A 571 -13.75 -21.73 -14.21
N CYS A 572 -14.16 -20.52 -13.76
CA CYS A 572 -14.34 -20.23 -12.35
C CYS A 572 -15.46 -21.06 -11.72
N GLN A 573 -16.59 -21.20 -12.45
CA GLN A 573 -17.70 -22.06 -12.02
C GLN A 573 -17.28 -23.53 -11.95
N ILE A 574 -16.60 -24.02 -12.97
CA ILE A 574 -16.11 -25.40 -13.02
C ILE A 574 -15.15 -25.68 -11.84
N TYR A 575 -14.26 -24.76 -11.55
CA TYR A 575 -13.32 -24.93 -10.45
C TYR A 575 -14.04 -24.93 -9.09
N ALA A 576 -15.03 -24.06 -8.90
CA ALA A 576 -15.83 -24.02 -7.68
C ALA A 576 -16.61 -25.32 -7.49
N ASP A 577 -17.27 -25.81 -8.55
CA ASP A 577 -18.01 -27.09 -8.53
C ASP A 577 -17.08 -28.28 -8.25
N ALA A 578 -15.89 -28.29 -8.90
CA ALA A 578 -14.89 -29.35 -8.70
C ALA A 578 -14.34 -29.34 -7.26
N SER A 579 -14.15 -28.16 -6.65
CA SER A 579 -13.70 -28.05 -5.28
C SER A 579 -14.81 -28.12 -4.23
N SER A 580 -16.07 -28.37 -4.66
CA SER A 580 -17.26 -28.40 -3.79
C SER A 580 -17.45 -27.15 -2.95
N LYS A 581 -17.15 -25.98 -3.54
CA LYS A 581 -17.25 -24.66 -2.92
C LYS A 581 -18.28 -23.80 -3.63
N ARG A 582 -18.83 -22.84 -2.91
CA ARG A 582 -19.69 -21.83 -3.52
C ARG A 582 -18.86 -20.84 -4.31
N LEU A 583 -19.37 -20.42 -5.46
CA LEU A 583 -18.82 -19.29 -6.22
C LEU A 583 -19.62 -18.03 -5.89
N HIS A 584 -18.97 -17.08 -5.24
CA HIS A 584 -19.50 -15.75 -5.03
C HIS A 584 -19.02 -14.84 -6.17
N GLY A 585 -19.87 -14.64 -7.18
CA GLY A 585 -19.58 -13.76 -8.31
C GLY A 585 -20.02 -12.35 -8.02
N PHE A 586 -19.11 -11.39 -8.20
CA PHE A 586 -19.37 -9.97 -8.10
C PHE A 586 -19.00 -9.28 -9.40
N ASN A 587 -19.98 -8.64 -10.06
CA ASN A 587 -19.76 -7.89 -11.29
C ASN A 587 -19.37 -6.45 -10.96
N CYS A 588 -18.17 -6.07 -11.32
CA CYS A 588 -17.68 -4.73 -11.15
C CYS A 588 -18.29 -3.76 -12.18
N HIS A 589 -18.54 -2.52 -11.76
CA HIS A 589 -19.03 -1.45 -12.62
C HIS A 589 -18.44 -0.11 -12.15
N GLN A 590 -18.60 0.95 -12.95
CA GLN A 590 -18.00 2.27 -12.68
C GLN A 590 -18.44 2.91 -11.35
N ASN A 591 -19.62 2.55 -10.86
CA ASN A 591 -20.14 3.04 -9.59
C ASN A 591 -20.06 1.98 -8.46
N THR A 592 -19.13 1.03 -8.57
CA THR A 592 -18.88 0.07 -7.51
C THR A 592 -18.25 0.78 -6.33
N GLU A 593 -18.85 0.65 -5.16
CA GLU A 593 -18.35 1.22 -3.92
C GLU A 593 -17.68 0.17 -3.03
N THR A 594 -16.82 0.62 -2.13
CA THR A 594 -16.17 -0.27 -1.15
C THR A 594 -17.19 -1.03 -0.30
N ALA A 595 -18.32 -0.39 0.01
CA ALA A 595 -19.41 -0.98 0.77
C ALA A 595 -20.06 -2.18 0.07
N ASP A 596 -20.05 -2.23 -1.27
CA ASP A 596 -20.62 -3.35 -2.04
C ASP A 596 -19.78 -4.62 -1.91
N LEU A 597 -18.48 -4.48 -1.74
CA LEU A 597 -17.54 -5.60 -1.62
C LEU A 597 -17.31 -6.03 -0.17
N ILE A 598 -17.01 -5.06 0.69
CA ILE A 598 -16.57 -5.31 2.07
C ILE A 598 -17.76 -5.37 3.01
N GLY A 599 -18.81 -4.62 2.71
CA GLY A 599 -19.97 -4.43 3.55
C GLY A 599 -20.11 -3.00 4.03
N GLY A 600 -21.24 -2.72 4.65
CA GLY A 600 -21.55 -1.37 5.08
C GLY A 600 -22.67 -1.31 6.11
N LEU A 601 -22.85 -0.15 6.67
CA LEU A 601 -23.94 0.15 7.58
C LEU A 601 -25.26 0.26 6.78
N ARG A 602 -26.24 -0.59 7.06
CA ARG A 602 -27.55 -0.57 6.44
C ARG A 602 -28.61 -0.24 7.47
N PRO A 603 -29.66 0.52 7.11
CA PRO A 603 -30.77 0.77 8.03
C PRO A 603 -31.46 -0.53 8.40
N VAL A 604 -31.75 -0.71 9.68
CA VAL A 604 -32.45 -1.90 10.19
C VAL A 604 -33.84 -1.95 9.59
N ARG A 605 -34.12 -3.01 8.80
CA ARG A 605 -35.44 -3.26 8.21
C ARG A 605 -36.31 -4.05 9.20
N ASN A 606 -37.62 -3.80 9.19
CA ASN A 606 -38.62 -4.50 10.02
C ASN A 606 -38.42 -4.31 11.54
N ARG A 607 -38.01 -3.11 11.97
CA ARG A 607 -37.73 -2.78 13.36
C ARG A 607 -38.88 -3.21 14.31
N SER A 608 -40.14 -2.96 13.95
CA SER A 608 -41.31 -3.30 14.77
C SER A 608 -41.51 -4.80 14.99
N ALA A 609 -41.16 -5.65 14.01
CA ALA A 609 -41.26 -7.09 14.15
C ALA A 609 -40.16 -7.63 15.07
N THR A 610 -38.94 -7.13 14.88
CA THR A 610 -37.75 -7.50 15.67
C THR A 610 -37.87 -6.99 17.10
N GLU A 611 -38.44 -5.79 17.30
CA GLU A 611 -38.75 -5.26 18.63
C GLU A 611 -39.70 -6.20 19.42
N GLY A 612 -40.76 -6.65 18.78
CA GLY A 612 -41.72 -7.57 19.40
C GLY A 612 -41.12 -8.93 19.78
N GLU A 613 -40.14 -9.40 19.03
CA GLU A 613 -39.43 -10.66 19.29
C GLU A 613 -38.43 -10.53 20.43
N VAL A 614 -37.60 -9.48 20.40
CA VAL A 614 -36.65 -9.18 21.45
C VAL A 614 -37.35 -8.85 22.77
N PHE A 615 -38.47 -8.12 22.74
CA PHE A 615 -39.23 -7.86 23.96
C PHE A 615 -39.80 -9.14 24.61
N ARG A 616 -40.23 -10.11 23.83
CA ARG A 616 -40.67 -11.43 24.33
C ARG A 616 -39.47 -12.20 24.95
N GLU A 617 -38.29 -12.17 24.33
CA GLU A 617 -37.09 -12.80 24.89
C GLU A 617 -36.62 -12.12 26.18
N VAL A 618 -36.69 -10.77 26.23
CA VAL A 618 -36.36 -9.99 27.44
C VAL A 618 -37.33 -10.33 28.57
N ALA A 619 -38.62 -10.36 28.28
CA ALA A 619 -39.65 -10.71 29.25
C ALA A 619 -39.43 -12.13 29.83
N ALA A 620 -39.18 -13.09 28.95
CA ALA A 620 -38.88 -14.47 29.35
C ALA A 620 -37.62 -14.58 30.22
N ALA A 621 -36.55 -13.81 29.90
CA ALA A 621 -35.33 -13.80 30.68
C ALA A 621 -35.47 -13.11 32.04
N LEU A 622 -36.35 -12.11 32.15
CA LEU A 622 -36.67 -11.42 33.42
C LEU A 622 -37.60 -12.24 34.30
N GLU A 623 -38.59 -12.96 33.69
CA GLU A 623 -39.44 -13.91 34.43
C GLU A 623 -38.66 -15.04 35.09
N GLU A 624 -37.63 -15.56 34.43
CA GLU A 624 -36.72 -16.58 35.00
C GLU A 624 -36.01 -16.09 36.30
N ILE A 625 -35.86 -14.76 36.46
CA ILE A 625 -35.18 -14.14 37.59
C ILE A 625 -36.20 -13.62 38.65
N GLY A 626 -37.51 -13.80 38.41
CA GLY A 626 -38.59 -13.42 39.35
C GLY A 626 -38.95 -11.96 39.36
N MET A 627 -38.67 -11.19 38.30
CA MET A 627 -39.09 -9.78 38.14
C MET A 627 -40.32 -9.69 37.24
N MET A 628 -41.48 -9.35 37.85
CA MET A 628 -42.77 -9.36 37.15
C MET A 628 -43.29 -8.00 36.68
N ASP A 629 -42.71 -6.86 37.06
CA ASP A 629 -43.22 -5.54 36.68
C ASP A 629 -42.15 -4.67 36.02
N VAL A 630 -42.02 -4.79 34.68
CA VAL A 630 -41.15 -3.90 33.90
C VAL A 630 -41.94 -3.19 32.80
N VAL A 631 -41.95 -1.87 32.86
CA VAL A 631 -42.56 -1.02 31.84
C VAL A 631 -41.85 -1.20 30.49
N LEU A 632 -42.61 -1.54 29.46
CA LEU A 632 -42.14 -1.90 28.11
C LEU A 632 -41.60 -0.71 27.28
N SER A 633 -40.59 0.00 27.77
CA SER A 633 -39.83 0.90 26.90
C SER A 633 -38.37 0.41 26.77
N VAL A 634 -37.78 0.54 25.56
CA VAL A 634 -36.41 0.08 25.26
C VAL A 634 -35.39 0.69 26.22
N GLU A 635 -35.60 1.93 26.62
CA GLU A 635 -34.69 2.68 27.51
C GLU A 635 -34.78 2.22 28.97
N SER A 636 -35.99 1.94 29.47
CA SER A 636 -36.17 1.43 30.82
C SER A 636 -35.68 -0.01 30.99
N LEU A 637 -35.90 -0.84 30.00
CA LEU A 637 -35.40 -2.24 29.95
C LEU A 637 -33.87 -2.33 29.91
N ALA A 638 -33.21 -1.49 29.13
CA ALA A 638 -31.77 -1.50 29.05
C ALA A 638 -31.12 -1.02 30.37
N SER A 639 -31.70 0.02 31.00
CA SER A 639 -31.23 0.52 32.30
C SER A 639 -31.42 -0.51 33.40
N SER A 640 -32.53 -1.27 33.37
CA SER A 640 -32.81 -2.33 34.33
C SER A 640 -31.86 -3.50 34.14
N LEU A 641 -31.60 -3.93 32.94
CA LEU A 641 -30.62 -5.00 32.60
C LEU A 641 -29.18 -4.59 33.00
N ASP A 642 -28.78 -3.36 32.75
CA ASP A 642 -27.46 -2.86 33.15
C ASP A 642 -27.32 -2.82 34.67
N ASN A 643 -28.37 -2.45 35.40
CA ASN A 643 -28.39 -2.47 36.85
C ASN A 643 -28.36 -3.92 37.41
N ILE A 644 -29.09 -4.83 36.79
CA ILE A 644 -29.12 -6.25 37.21
C ILE A 644 -27.72 -6.88 37.00
N LEU A 645 -27.12 -6.69 35.83
CA LEU A 645 -25.78 -7.21 35.51
C LEU A 645 -24.66 -6.61 36.37
N LYS A 646 -24.84 -5.38 36.84
CA LYS A 646 -23.86 -4.66 37.65
C LYS A 646 -23.95 -4.93 39.16
N TYR A 647 -25.17 -5.15 39.68
CA TYR A 647 -25.40 -5.20 41.10
C TYR A 647 -25.87 -6.57 41.63
N SER A 648 -26.28 -7.53 40.78
CA SER A 648 -26.71 -8.87 41.26
C SER A 648 -25.51 -9.83 41.32
N VAL A 649 -25.16 -10.20 42.55
CA VAL A 649 -24.03 -11.09 42.84
C VAL A 649 -24.42 -12.57 42.71
N ASP A 650 -25.70 -12.91 42.74
CA ASP A 650 -26.23 -14.29 42.86
C ASP A 650 -26.71 -14.90 41.53
N LEU A 651 -26.29 -14.33 40.36
CA LEU A 651 -26.67 -14.88 39.09
C LEU A 651 -25.86 -16.13 38.72
N THR A 652 -26.53 -17.21 38.34
CA THR A 652 -25.85 -18.39 37.77
C THR A 652 -25.16 -18.06 36.48
N ALA A 653 -24.05 -18.74 36.16
CA ALA A 653 -23.29 -18.50 34.95
C ALA A 653 -24.13 -18.59 33.65
N PRO A 654 -25.05 -19.55 33.47
CA PRO A 654 -25.90 -19.60 32.27
C PRO A 654 -26.91 -18.43 32.20
N SER A 655 -27.48 -18.02 33.33
CA SER A 655 -28.41 -16.88 33.36
C SER A 655 -27.72 -15.57 33.03
N ARG A 656 -26.50 -15.39 33.50
CA ARG A 656 -25.68 -14.21 33.17
C ARG A 656 -25.36 -14.12 31.70
N SER A 657 -24.95 -15.24 31.07
CA SER A 657 -24.67 -15.32 29.63
C SER A 657 -25.92 -14.98 28.81
N ARG A 658 -27.07 -15.49 29.21
CA ARG A 658 -28.36 -15.23 28.54
C ARG A 658 -28.79 -13.76 28.67
N LEU A 659 -28.59 -13.14 29.85
CA LEU A 659 -28.85 -11.72 30.03
C LEU A 659 -27.91 -10.83 29.22
N GLU A 660 -26.65 -11.22 29.10
CA GLU A 660 -25.69 -10.51 28.24
C GLU A 660 -26.04 -10.63 26.75
N ASP A 661 -26.56 -11.78 26.31
CA ASP A 661 -27.06 -11.95 24.95
C ASP A 661 -28.30 -11.11 24.67
N VAL A 662 -29.28 -11.13 25.58
CA VAL A 662 -30.49 -10.30 25.51
C VAL A 662 -30.14 -8.82 25.54
N ARG A 663 -29.21 -8.42 26.40
CA ARG A 663 -28.67 -7.05 26.42
C ARG A 663 -28.08 -6.64 25.08
N ARG A 664 -27.25 -7.50 24.46
CA ARG A 664 -26.68 -7.26 23.12
C ARG A 664 -27.77 -7.10 22.05
N LYS A 665 -28.81 -7.93 22.09
CA LYS A 665 -29.95 -7.81 21.17
C LYS A 665 -30.74 -6.51 21.40
N LEU A 666 -30.96 -6.12 22.66
CA LEU A 666 -31.64 -4.85 22.98
C LEU A 666 -30.83 -3.62 22.59
N GLN A 667 -29.51 -3.69 22.72
CA GLN A 667 -28.60 -2.65 22.25
C GLN A 667 -28.64 -2.51 20.73
N ARG A 668 -28.72 -3.63 19.98
CA ARG A 668 -28.90 -3.62 18.52
C ARG A 668 -30.21 -2.95 18.08
N LEU A 669 -31.28 -3.10 18.84
CA LEU A 669 -32.56 -2.40 18.54
C LEU A 669 -32.47 -0.87 18.69
N ARG A 670 -31.50 -0.35 19.44
CA ARG A 670 -31.26 1.08 19.56
C ARG A 670 -30.54 1.65 18.35
N SER A 671 -29.75 0.85 17.65
CA SER A 671 -29.03 1.29 16.47
C SER A 671 -30.01 1.48 15.30
N ILE A 672 -29.87 2.61 14.61
CA ILE A 672 -30.60 2.90 13.37
C ILE A 672 -29.97 2.14 12.22
N PHE A 673 -28.67 1.83 12.31
CA PHE A 673 -27.90 1.14 11.30
C PHE A 673 -27.26 -0.12 11.87
N GLU A 674 -27.24 -1.18 11.11
CA GLU A 674 -26.55 -2.43 11.40
C GLU A 674 -25.50 -2.70 10.33
N TRP A 675 -24.35 -3.19 10.75
CA TRP A 675 -23.31 -3.59 9.81
C TRP A 675 -23.67 -4.92 9.16
N HIS A 676 -23.68 -4.93 7.82
CA HIS A 676 -23.79 -6.15 7.04
C HIS A 676 -22.47 -6.42 6.32
N ASP A 677 -21.93 -7.61 6.50
CA ASP A 677 -20.73 -8.04 5.77
C ASP A 677 -21.04 -8.12 4.28
N GLY A 678 -20.11 -7.70 3.46
CA GLY A 678 -20.22 -7.82 2.01
C GLY A 678 -19.77 -9.20 1.50
N PRO A 679 -20.03 -9.50 0.23
CA PRO A 679 -19.78 -10.82 -0.35
C PRO A 679 -18.32 -11.26 -0.29
N LEU A 680 -17.37 -10.33 -0.31
CA LEU A 680 -15.95 -10.64 -0.11
C LEU A 680 -15.69 -11.15 1.30
N VAL A 681 -16.20 -10.45 2.31
CA VAL A 681 -15.98 -10.80 3.71
C VAL A 681 -16.66 -12.12 4.06
N GLU A 682 -17.88 -12.34 3.55
CA GLU A 682 -18.58 -13.60 3.68
C GLU A 682 -17.76 -14.76 3.08
N SER A 683 -17.29 -14.61 1.83
CA SER A 683 -16.45 -15.62 1.17
C SER A 683 -15.14 -15.89 1.91
N MET A 684 -14.52 -14.85 2.52
CA MET A 684 -13.32 -15.01 3.34
C MET A 684 -13.56 -15.81 4.61
N ARG A 685 -14.75 -15.66 5.24
CA ARG A 685 -15.12 -16.40 6.45
C ARG A 685 -15.52 -17.83 6.16
N ASP A 686 -16.23 -18.06 5.06
CA ASP A 686 -16.75 -19.38 4.68
C ASP A 686 -15.69 -20.24 3.98
N GLY A 687 -14.60 -19.61 3.49
CA GLY A 687 -13.53 -20.30 2.76
C GLY A 687 -13.92 -20.65 1.33
N ASP A 688 -14.81 -19.89 0.73
CA ASP A 688 -15.37 -20.08 -0.60
C ASP A 688 -14.52 -19.44 -1.73
N VAL A 689 -14.97 -19.61 -2.97
CA VAL A 689 -14.35 -18.98 -4.14
C VAL A 689 -15.03 -17.64 -4.40
N PHE A 690 -14.25 -16.57 -4.40
CA PHE A 690 -14.72 -15.23 -4.74
C PHE A 690 -14.22 -14.83 -6.13
N MET A 691 -15.14 -14.40 -6.99
CA MET A 691 -14.84 -13.97 -8.35
C MET A 691 -15.22 -12.50 -8.54
N LEU A 692 -14.26 -11.70 -8.96
CA LEU A 692 -14.46 -10.34 -9.45
C LEU A 692 -14.54 -10.35 -10.98
N ASP A 693 -15.72 -10.17 -11.52
CA ASP A 693 -15.91 -10.11 -12.96
C ASP A 693 -15.77 -8.67 -13.46
N GLU A 694 -15.09 -8.48 -14.60
CA GLU A 694 -14.81 -7.17 -15.20
C GLU A 694 -14.11 -6.17 -14.23
N ILE A 695 -13.08 -6.63 -13.52
CA ILE A 695 -12.37 -5.84 -12.49
C ILE A 695 -11.89 -4.46 -12.99
N SER A 696 -11.61 -4.32 -14.29
CA SER A 696 -11.16 -3.08 -14.92
C SER A 696 -12.21 -1.95 -14.96
N LEU A 697 -13.46 -2.24 -14.62
CA LEU A 697 -14.55 -1.25 -14.57
C LEU A 697 -14.67 -0.59 -13.21
N ALA A 698 -14.23 -1.25 -12.14
CA ALA A 698 -14.26 -0.68 -10.80
C ALA A 698 -13.20 0.40 -10.63
N ASP A 699 -13.45 1.33 -9.73
CA ASP A 699 -12.51 2.39 -9.44
C ASP A 699 -11.28 1.84 -8.68
N ASP A 700 -10.11 2.39 -8.97
CA ASP A 700 -8.85 1.99 -8.33
C ASP A 700 -8.91 2.10 -6.81
N SER A 701 -9.65 3.07 -6.26
CA SER A 701 -9.87 3.24 -4.83
C SER A 701 -10.47 2.01 -4.16
N VAL A 702 -11.48 1.41 -4.81
CA VAL A 702 -12.15 0.20 -4.32
C VAL A 702 -11.23 -1.00 -4.43
N LEU A 703 -10.53 -1.11 -5.57
CA LEU A 703 -9.65 -2.24 -5.84
C LEU A 703 -8.41 -2.26 -4.94
N GLU A 704 -7.91 -1.10 -4.55
CA GLU A 704 -6.73 -1.04 -3.68
C GLU A 704 -6.99 -1.47 -2.24
N ARG A 705 -8.25 -1.42 -1.78
CA ARG A 705 -8.67 -2.06 -0.52
C ARG A 705 -8.45 -3.58 -0.53
N LEU A 706 -8.43 -4.20 -1.71
CA LEU A 706 -8.14 -5.62 -1.88
C LEU A 706 -6.66 -5.98 -1.71
N ASN A 707 -5.77 -5.00 -1.72
CA ASN A 707 -4.33 -5.24 -1.68
C ASN A 707 -3.88 -6.14 -0.52
N SER A 708 -4.46 -5.96 0.66
CA SER A 708 -4.16 -6.76 1.85
C SER A 708 -4.71 -8.20 1.74
N VAL A 709 -5.84 -8.39 1.06
CA VAL A 709 -6.43 -9.71 0.80
C VAL A 709 -5.61 -10.49 -0.23
N LEU A 710 -4.98 -9.79 -1.18
CA LEU A 710 -4.14 -10.37 -2.23
C LEU A 710 -2.72 -10.72 -1.74
N GLU A 711 -2.33 -10.28 -0.55
CA GLU A 711 -1.06 -10.64 0.07
C GLU A 711 -1.13 -12.00 0.79
N PRO A 712 -0.01 -12.65 1.09
CA PRO A 712 0.00 -13.99 1.74
C PRO A 712 -0.73 -14.03 3.08
N THR A 713 -0.81 -12.91 3.79
CA THR A 713 -1.52 -12.78 5.07
C THR A 713 -3.03 -12.89 4.93
N ARG A 714 -3.58 -12.53 3.75
CA ARG A 714 -5.02 -12.56 3.40
C ARG A 714 -5.90 -11.94 4.47
N THR A 715 -5.56 -10.74 4.87
CA THR A 715 -6.26 -10.01 5.93
C THR A 715 -6.96 -8.78 5.37
N ILE A 716 -8.10 -8.42 5.95
CA ILE A 716 -8.76 -7.16 5.69
C ILE A 716 -9.17 -6.51 7.00
N VAL A 717 -9.00 -5.20 7.09
CA VAL A 717 -9.42 -4.40 8.25
C VAL A 717 -10.69 -3.66 7.88
N LEU A 718 -11.77 -3.86 8.65
CA LEU A 718 -13.05 -3.17 8.44
C LEU A 718 -13.08 -1.85 9.22
N ALA A 719 -12.38 -0.84 8.72
CA ALA A 719 -12.34 0.48 9.36
C ALA A 719 -13.73 1.14 9.43
N GLU A 720 -14.58 0.85 8.44
CA GLU A 720 -15.93 1.41 8.28
C GLU A 720 -16.97 0.83 9.26
N ARG A 721 -16.68 -0.33 9.87
CA ARG A 721 -17.61 -1.02 10.77
C ARG A 721 -17.89 -0.23 12.05
N GLY A 722 -16.92 0.55 12.52
CA GLY A 722 -17.03 1.23 13.82
C GLY A 722 -17.17 0.25 14.99
N GLY A 723 -16.93 0.65 16.18
CA GLY A 723 -17.05 -0.13 17.42
C GLY A 723 -16.09 0.42 18.46
N ASP A 724 -16.42 0.27 19.75
CA ASP A 724 -15.57 0.67 20.89
C ASP A 724 -14.43 -0.32 21.15
N ASP A 725 -14.40 -1.44 20.42
CA ASP A 725 -13.33 -2.41 20.56
C ASP A 725 -12.01 -1.79 20.10
N LEU A 726 -11.08 -1.68 21.01
CA LEU A 726 -9.74 -1.13 20.89
C LEU A 726 -8.89 -1.76 19.77
N GLU A 727 -9.38 -2.82 19.17
CA GLU A 727 -8.80 -3.50 18.00
C GLU A 727 -9.87 -3.64 16.94
N TYR A 728 -9.66 -3.00 15.76
CA TYR A 728 -10.35 -3.47 14.57
C TYR A 728 -9.82 -4.88 14.28
N PRO A 729 -10.61 -5.93 14.50
CA PRO A 729 -10.13 -7.26 14.24
C PRO A 729 -9.85 -7.36 12.75
N ALA A 730 -8.58 -7.53 12.40
CA ALA A 730 -8.24 -7.88 11.04
C ALA A 730 -8.88 -9.24 10.74
N ILE A 731 -9.83 -9.27 9.82
CA ILE A 731 -10.44 -10.51 9.36
C ILE A 731 -9.40 -11.22 8.51
N ARG A 732 -8.99 -12.39 8.92
CA ARG A 732 -8.13 -13.27 8.14
C ARG A 732 -8.99 -14.29 7.41
N ALA A 733 -8.72 -14.46 6.12
CA ALA A 733 -9.41 -15.47 5.34
C ALA A 733 -9.15 -16.88 5.86
N VAL A 734 -10.20 -17.70 5.92
CA VAL A 734 -10.12 -19.11 6.30
C VAL A 734 -9.38 -19.89 5.21
N ASP A 735 -8.69 -20.95 5.62
CA ASP A 735 -8.05 -21.87 4.69
C ASP A 735 -9.10 -22.43 3.71
N GLY A 736 -8.80 -22.26 2.43
CA GLY A 736 -9.76 -22.64 1.39
C GLY A 736 -10.32 -21.48 0.60
N PHE A 737 -10.30 -20.25 1.12
CA PHE A 737 -10.66 -19.05 0.37
C PHE A 737 -9.79 -18.91 -0.88
N LYS A 738 -10.43 -18.66 -2.03
CA LYS A 738 -9.75 -18.44 -3.32
C LYS A 738 -10.31 -17.19 -3.97
N LEU A 739 -9.40 -16.38 -4.57
CA LEU A 739 -9.80 -15.18 -5.27
C LEU A 739 -9.40 -15.26 -6.74
N ILE A 740 -10.35 -15.02 -7.62
CA ILE A 740 -10.18 -14.98 -9.06
C ILE A 740 -10.75 -13.67 -9.57
N ALA A 741 -10.05 -13.00 -10.47
CA ALA A 741 -10.54 -11.82 -11.14
C ALA A 741 -10.53 -12.03 -12.66
N THR A 742 -11.47 -11.41 -13.36
CA THR A 742 -11.52 -11.40 -14.81
C THR A 742 -11.44 -9.99 -15.34
N MET A 743 -10.80 -9.80 -16.46
CA MET A 743 -10.80 -8.54 -17.19
C MET A 743 -10.72 -8.77 -18.69
N ASN A 744 -11.22 -7.81 -19.46
CA ASN A 744 -11.00 -7.77 -20.89
C ASN A 744 -9.70 -7.01 -21.19
N PRO A 745 -9.01 -7.29 -22.31
CA PRO A 745 -7.80 -6.56 -22.67
C PRO A 745 -8.11 -5.07 -22.83
N GLY A 746 -7.18 -4.21 -22.37
CA GLY A 746 -7.32 -2.75 -22.45
C GLY A 746 -7.37 -2.27 -23.91
N GLY A 747 -8.23 -1.30 -24.18
CA GLY A 747 -8.48 -0.74 -25.51
C GLY A 747 -9.95 -0.44 -25.76
N ASP A 748 -10.86 -1.08 -25.03
CA ASP A 748 -12.29 -0.79 -25.10
C ASP A 748 -12.63 0.54 -24.39
N TYR A 749 -13.58 1.26 -24.96
CA TYR A 749 -14.05 2.55 -24.46
C TYR A 749 -14.49 2.45 -22.99
N GLY A 750 -13.89 3.28 -22.12
CA GLY A 750 -14.25 3.37 -20.68
C GLY A 750 -13.56 2.39 -19.76
N LYS A 751 -12.68 1.50 -20.25
CA LYS A 751 -11.93 0.56 -19.40
C LYS A 751 -10.57 1.15 -19.01
N LYS A 752 -10.29 1.18 -17.70
CA LYS A 752 -8.99 1.59 -17.14
C LYS A 752 -8.04 0.40 -17.09
N GLU A 753 -6.75 0.64 -17.28
CA GLU A 753 -5.75 -0.38 -16.95
C GLU A 753 -5.60 -0.46 -15.44
N LEU A 754 -5.52 -1.68 -14.91
CA LEU A 754 -5.26 -1.89 -13.48
C LEU A 754 -3.92 -1.27 -13.09
N SER A 755 -3.87 -0.71 -11.88
CA SER A 755 -2.62 -0.20 -11.34
C SER A 755 -1.56 -1.30 -11.33
N PRO A 756 -0.30 -1.00 -11.71
CA PRO A 756 0.77 -1.99 -11.70
C PRO A 756 0.98 -2.64 -10.33
N ALA A 757 0.70 -1.91 -9.27
CA ALA A 757 0.79 -2.40 -7.90
C ALA A 757 -0.22 -3.51 -7.62
N LEU A 758 -1.46 -3.34 -8.05
CA LEU A 758 -2.52 -4.34 -7.93
C LEU A 758 -2.26 -5.53 -8.87
N ARG A 759 -1.97 -5.25 -10.14
CA ARG A 759 -1.74 -6.28 -11.17
C ARG A 759 -0.62 -7.25 -10.81
N ASN A 760 0.48 -6.75 -10.24
CA ASN A 760 1.61 -7.57 -9.79
C ASN A 760 1.28 -8.48 -8.58
N ARG A 761 0.13 -8.27 -7.93
CA ARG A 761 -0.35 -9.15 -6.86
C ARG A 761 -1.09 -10.37 -7.39
N PHE A 762 -1.58 -10.33 -8.62
CA PHE A 762 -2.22 -11.48 -9.28
C PHE A 762 -1.23 -12.34 -10.07
N THR A 763 -1.56 -13.60 -10.20
CA THR A 763 -1.02 -14.49 -11.23
C THR A 763 -1.86 -14.29 -12.49
N GLU A 764 -1.30 -13.58 -13.46
CA GLU A 764 -1.98 -13.23 -14.71
C GLU A 764 -1.91 -14.39 -15.70
N ILE A 765 -3.06 -14.74 -16.25
CA ILE A 765 -3.21 -15.78 -17.27
C ILE A 765 -3.88 -15.13 -18.49
N TRP A 766 -3.21 -15.21 -19.64
CA TRP A 766 -3.79 -14.77 -20.89
C TRP A 766 -4.73 -15.85 -21.45
N VAL A 767 -5.97 -15.46 -21.71
CA VAL A 767 -7.01 -16.33 -22.28
C VAL A 767 -7.25 -15.88 -23.72
N PRO A 768 -6.70 -16.59 -24.72
CA PRO A 768 -6.92 -16.27 -26.13
C PRO A 768 -8.37 -16.49 -26.52
N SER A 769 -8.81 -15.85 -27.61
CA SER A 769 -10.06 -16.16 -28.28
C SER A 769 -10.06 -17.64 -28.72
N VAL A 770 -11.25 -18.23 -28.78
CA VAL A 770 -11.41 -19.61 -29.26
C VAL A 770 -11.46 -19.57 -30.81
N ASP A 771 -10.29 -19.65 -31.44
CA ASP A 771 -10.15 -19.56 -32.91
C ASP A 771 -9.92 -20.93 -33.54
N ASP A 772 -9.67 -21.99 -32.76
CA ASP A 772 -9.48 -23.34 -33.29
C ASP A 772 -10.83 -23.90 -33.79
N ARG A 773 -10.85 -24.20 -35.08
CA ARG A 773 -12.03 -24.73 -35.75
C ARG A 773 -12.56 -26.00 -35.07
N ARG A 774 -11.68 -26.87 -34.58
CA ARG A 774 -12.09 -28.13 -33.89
C ARG A 774 -12.81 -27.81 -32.60
N ASP A 775 -12.31 -26.86 -31.83
CA ASP A 775 -12.94 -26.43 -30.58
C ASP A 775 -14.30 -25.77 -30.85
N LEU A 776 -14.40 -24.93 -31.91
CA LEU A 776 -15.66 -24.33 -32.32
C LEU A 776 -16.68 -25.39 -32.79
N GLU A 777 -16.27 -26.41 -33.58
CA GLU A 777 -17.11 -27.51 -33.99
C GLU A 777 -17.64 -28.29 -32.79
N LEU A 778 -16.81 -28.54 -31.78
CA LEU A 778 -17.23 -29.22 -30.55
C LEU A 778 -18.24 -28.39 -29.76
N ILE A 779 -18.00 -27.10 -29.59
CA ILE A 779 -18.89 -26.20 -28.86
C ILE A 779 -20.24 -26.10 -29.56
N VAL A 780 -20.26 -25.77 -30.83
CA VAL A 780 -21.48 -25.60 -31.61
C VAL A 780 -22.21 -26.92 -31.72
N GLY A 781 -21.47 -28.02 -31.97
CA GLY A 781 -22.05 -29.37 -32.05
C GLY A 781 -22.75 -29.86 -30.79
N SER A 782 -22.27 -29.40 -29.62
CA SER A 782 -22.88 -29.73 -28.31
C SER A 782 -24.16 -28.94 -28.03
N LEU A 783 -24.36 -27.80 -28.67
CA LEU A 783 -25.52 -26.93 -28.47
C LEU A 783 -26.77 -27.40 -29.27
N TRP A 784 -26.57 -28.22 -30.28
CA TRP A 784 -27.68 -28.71 -31.08
C TRP A 784 -28.55 -29.70 -30.31
N LYS A 785 -29.81 -29.36 -30.10
CA LYS A 785 -30.81 -30.24 -29.46
C LYS A 785 -31.15 -31.47 -30.35
N TYR A 786 -31.04 -31.31 -31.65
CA TYR A 786 -31.37 -32.37 -32.62
C TYR A 786 -30.12 -32.85 -33.33
N ASP A 787 -29.83 -34.12 -33.33
CA ASP A 787 -28.62 -34.69 -33.97
C ASP A 787 -28.58 -34.41 -35.49
N ALA A 788 -29.73 -34.26 -36.15
CA ALA A 788 -29.79 -33.86 -37.56
C ALA A 788 -29.15 -32.49 -37.84
N LEU A 789 -29.13 -31.57 -36.88
CA LEU A 789 -28.54 -30.26 -37.05
C LEU A 789 -27.02 -30.25 -36.90
N ARG A 790 -26.45 -31.29 -36.28
CA ARG A 790 -24.99 -31.40 -36.12
C ARG A 790 -24.24 -31.43 -37.45
N SER A 791 -24.86 -31.96 -38.51
CA SER A 791 -24.28 -31.94 -39.88
C SER A 791 -24.11 -30.55 -40.47
N TYR A 792 -24.85 -29.56 -39.97
CA TYR A 792 -24.76 -28.16 -40.45
C TYR A 792 -23.74 -27.32 -39.69
N THR A 793 -23.11 -27.88 -38.65
CA THR A 793 -22.09 -27.16 -37.88
C THR A 793 -20.97 -26.60 -38.73
N ALA A 794 -20.41 -27.42 -39.61
CA ALA A 794 -19.36 -27.00 -40.53
C ALA A 794 -19.80 -25.86 -41.48
N CYS A 795 -21.04 -25.96 -42.02
CA CYS A 795 -21.57 -24.89 -42.88
C CYS A 795 -21.76 -23.55 -42.12
N LEU A 796 -22.20 -23.60 -40.88
CA LEU A 796 -22.35 -22.41 -40.06
C LEU A 796 -21.01 -21.76 -39.80
N LEU A 797 -19.96 -22.51 -39.47
CA LEU A 797 -18.63 -22.02 -39.23
C LEU A 797 -17.98 -21.48 -40.50
N ASP A 798 -18.17 -22.18 -41.67
CA ASP A 798 -17.72 -21.69 -42.98
C ASP A 798 -18.36 -20.33 -43.33
N PHE A 799 -19.64 -20.18 -43.02
CA PHE A 799 -20.35 -18.92 -43.23
C PHE A 799 -19.79 -17.79 -42.34
N THR A 800 -19.52 -18.08 -41.07
CA THR A 800 -18.98 -17.08 -40.12
C THR A 800 -17.57 -16.67 -40.52
N GLU A 801 -16.71 -17.60 -40.94
CA GLU A 801 -15.37 -17.35 -41.43
C GLU A 801 -15.39 -16.54 -42.72
N TRP A 802 -16.27 -16.89 -43.67
CA TRP A 802 -16.48 -16.12 -44.92
C TRP A 802 -16.92 -14.68 -44.61
N LEU A 803 -17.83 -14.48 -43.67
CA LEU A 803 -18.36 -13.17 -43.28
C LEU A 803 -17.26 -12.30 -42.66
N CYS A 804 -16.50 -12.84 -41.70
CA CYS A 804 -15.37 -12.15 -41.08
C CYS A 804 -14.28 -11.77 -42.10
N THR A 805 -14.04 -12.66 -43.05
CA THR A 805 -13.04 -12.40 -44.11
C THR A 805 -13.49 -11.27 -45.04
N ARG A 806 -14.80 -11.20 -45.38
CA ARG A 806 -15.36 -10.16 -46.26
C ARG A 806 -15.36 -8.78 -45.63
N VAL A 807 -15.60 -8.69 -44.34
CA VAL A 807 -15.63 -7.43 -43.59
C VAL A 807 -14.23 -7.02 -43.13
N ALA A 808 -13.23 -7.90 -43.29
CA ALA A 808 -11.85 -7.72 -42.81
C ALA A 808 -11.76 -7.42 -41.33
N ASP A 809 -12.77 -7.83 -40.56
CA ASP A 809 -12.83 -7.68 -39.11
C ASP A 809 -13.16 -9.03 -38.46
N ARG A 810 -12.17 -9.61 -37.79
CA ARG A 810 -12.33 -10.89 -37.04
C ARG A 810 -13.16 -10.74 -35.79
N SER A 811 -13.29 -9.52 -35.27
CA SER A 811 -14.05 -9.23 -34.05
C SER A 811 -15.56 -9.07 -34.27
N LEU A 812 -15.99 -9.09 -35.54
CA LEU A 812 -17.38 -8.86 -35.96
C LEU A 812 -18.35 -9.86 -35.34
N MET A 813 -17.89 -11.10 -35.15
CA MET A 813 -18.71 -12.17 -34.53
C MET A 813 -17.94 -12.83 -33.39
N SER A 814 -18.42 -12.59 -32.19
CA SER A 814 -17.91 -13.28 -31.00
C SER A 814 -18.46 -14.71 -30.92
N LEU A 815 -17.76 -15.56 -30.16
CA LEU A 815 -18.28 -16.92 -29.87
C LEU A 815 -19.70 -16.88 -29.26
N ARG A 816 -20.02 -15.85 -28.47
CA ARG A 816 -21.34 -15.63 -27.87
C ARG A 816 -22.42 -15.44 -28.98
N ASP A 817 -22.07 -14.68 -30.02
CA ASP A 817 -23.00 -14.45 -31.14
C ASP A 817 -23.25 -15.73 -31.93
N ILE A 818 -22.23 -16.57 -32.12
CA ILE A 818 -22.35 -17.88 -32.76
C ILE A 818 -23.24 -18.81 -31.92
N ILE A 819 -23.04 -18.82 -30.59
CA ILE A 819 -23.85 -19.61 -29.65
C ILE A 819 -25.32 -19.19 -29.68
N VAL A 820 -25.61 -17.88 -29.61
CA VAL A 820 -26.98 -17.36 -29.63
C VAL A 820 -27.67 -17.71 -30.93
N ARG A 821 -26.99 -17.59 -32.07
CA ARG A 821 -27.56 -17.96 -33.38
C ARG A 821 -27.79 -19.46 -33.49
N SER A 822 -26.88 -20.27 -32.97
CA SER A 822 -27.09 -21.74 -32.91
C SER A 822 -28.29 -22.10 -32.03
N CYS A 823 -28.50 -21.43 -30.91
CA CYS A 823 -29.66 -21.63 -30.04
C CYS A 823 -30.97 -21.14 -30.67
N ILE A 824 -30.96 -20.12 -31.52
CA ILE A 824 -32.16 -19.64 -32.23
C ILE A 824 -32.57 -20.64 -33.33
N LEU A 825 -31.59 -21.31 -33.93
CA LEU A 825 -31.87 -22.33 -34.97
C LEU A 825 -32.33 -23.68 -34.38
N CYS A 826 -32.17 -23.88 -33.08
CA CYS A 826 -32.69 -25.04 -32.34
C CYS A 826 -34.12 -24.82 -31.85
#